data_15af820f23d0f4ff8769fc10dfb9bd6a
#
_entry.id   15af820f23d0f4ff8769fc10dfb9bd6a
#
_cell.length_a   1.000
_cell.length_b   1.000
_cell.length_c   1.000
_cell.angle_alpha   90.00
_cell.angle_beta   90.00
_cell.angle_gamma   90.00
#
_symmetry.space_group_name_H-M   'P 1'
#
loop_
_entity.id
_entity.type
_entity.pdbx_description
1 polymer ?
#
loop_
_entity_poly.entity_id
_entity_poly.type
_entity_poly.pdbx_seq_one_letter_code
_entity_poly.pdbx_strand_id
1 'polypeptide(L)'
;MHSARQFVLFGVSLAFVAAAATAQQAAPALQRDSAPSSDQKNGTGIAPPTVTLVPQMPEAGASKPFLFPKAATKTLPNGLRVFVVSDSREPAVTVRLVIPSAGSILDPAGKPGVAQMAASLLTQGTTKRSAREIAEAIDFVGGSLNANVGKDATAITLDVVKKDLNTGLDLLSDVVLHPAFREDEIERQRQQLLSGLTVQYSDPDYLASLVLARVVYGNSAYGWPAEGTPATVKALQREDFVKFHDANYAPNQALLGFAGDITPEAAFAVAEKYFGAWPKADAIDTLAKSAATAPAVSGRHIWVIDKPGAVQTQIRVGKISVRRGDPDYLPLELTNHIFGGGYNSRLNTEVRVKKGLTYDAFSTFAPQRYAGSLTVGTYTRTEATVEVTKFVLDLLDKMASGDVTQKELDFARDYLSGVYPIQSETAEQVDDRILTAAVFDLPEDYNRTYPEKVRAITLPQVEQMAKRYFTCKDVDIVLAGDASAFRDALKKEFPGAQITELRFDEVDVLSPDLREPNQTAAAATPESAQQGKEILLAAANAAGGEKLASIKTLGINENGKLSYPQGDAPLKVKWMVSYPDRSHGDVKLADQEIAQVCDGTSSWLQFAQGIRDTTPMISEFKRGISLFGGGWGLYQQVLAGKLTGQFIGETEIEGKKTLGVAVEGSFGKLKLYFYPDTHLLAAARFQSAGERGATDNEQRWSDYRPVEGMLFAFSTVTYRDGVKFFESAVQDVELNPKVDESLFAKPQPAAPAAPK
;
A
#
# COMPACT_ATOMS: atom_id res chain seq x y z
N MET A 1 -20.06 25.18 14.89
CA MET A 1 -21.18 24.66 14.06
C MET A 1 -21.03 24.99 12.58
N HIS A 2 -19.82 24.82 12.00
CA HIS A 2 -19.55 25.12 10.56
C HIS A 2 -18.77 24.06 9.83
N SER A 3 -18.44 22.91 10.46
CA SER A 3 -17.65 21.84 9.83
C SER A 3 -18.42 20.55 9.45
N ALA A 4 -19.75 20.53 9.65
CA ALA A 4 -20.57 19.32 9.43
C ALA A 4 -21.32 19.29 8.07
N ARG A 5 -21.05 20.23 7.15
CA ARG A 5 -21.83 20.35 5.89
C ARG A 5 -21.18 19.75 4.63
N GLN A 6 -20.03 19.09 4.72
CA GLN A 6 -19.28 18.65 3.51
C GLN A 6 -19.30 17.14 3.23
N PHE A 7 -20.09 16.30 3.95
CA PHE A 7 -19.99 14.83 3.83
C PHE A 7 -21.30 14.13 3.42
N VAL A 8 -22.18 14.72 2.64
CA VAL A 8 -23.43 14.07 2.25
C VAL A 8 -23.51 13.96 0.73
N LEU A 9 -23.11 12.82 0.20
CA LEU A 9 -23.46 12.36 -1.16
C LEU A 9 -23.10 10.89 -1.31
N PHE A 10 -24.12 10.02 -1.68
CA PHE A 10 -23.85 8.75 -2.35
C PHE A 10 -24.61 7.51 -1.91
N GLY A 11 -25.43 7.01 -2.77
CA GLY A 11 -26.06 5.72 -2.63
C GLY A 11 -26.80 5.21 -3.88
N VAL A 12 -26.65 4.00 -4.17
CA VAL A 12 -27.18 3.00 -5.11
C VAL A 12 -26.26 2.73 -6.27
N SER A 13 -26.46 3.08 -7.44
CA SER A 13 -25.47 3.25 -8.49
C SER A 13 -24.74 4.59 -8.36
N LEU A 14 -25.21 5.44 -7.44
CA LEU A 14 -24.61 6.69 -7.00
C LEU A 14 -23.43 6.53 -6.08
N ALA A 15 -23.27 5.39 -5.43
CA ALA A 15 -22.23 5.13 -4.47
C ALA A 15 -20.79 5.25 -5.00
N PHE A 16 -20.62 5.22 -6.32
CA PHE A 16 -19.31 5.17 -6.97
C PHE A 16 -18.71 6.51 -7.37
N VAL A 17 -19.46 7.58 -7.32
CA VAL A 17 -19.06 8.84 -7.97
C VAL A 17 -18.61 9.93 -7.01
N ALA A 18 -18.79 9.73 -5.71
CA ALA A 18 -18.51 10.78 -4.74
C ALA A 18 -17.16 10.83 -4.13
N ALA A 19 -16.49 9.78 -4.21
CA ALA A 19 -15.17 9.67 -3.66
C ALA A 19 -14.16 10.67 -4.28
N ALA A 20 -14.39 11.17 -5.47
CA ALA A 20 -13.48 12.05 -6.17
C ALA A 20 -13.75 13.59 -6.01
N ALA A 21 -14.66 14.00 -5.12
CA ALA A 21 -15.07 15.42 -5.01
C ALA A 21 -14.33 16.26 -3.96
N THR A 22 -13.58 15.67 -3.05
CA THR A 22 -12.94 16.41 -1.95
C THR A 22 -11.43 16.62 -2.08
N ALA A 23 -10.77 16.03 -3.07
CA ALA A 23 -9.32 16.12 -3.23
C ALA A 23 -8.80 17.24 -4.15
N GLN A 24 -9.67 18.10 -4.69
CA GLN A 24 -9.25 19.23 -5.54
C GLN A 24 -9.90 20.55 -5.14
N GLN A 25 -9.74 20.95 -3.87
CA GLN A 25 -9.52 22.37 -3.63
C GLN A 25 -8.03 22.61 -3.90
N ALA A 26 -7.75 23.02 -5.14
CA ALA A 26 -6.48 23.57 -5.50
C ALA A 26 -6.08 24.60 -4.44
N ALA A 27 -4.92 24.44 -3.83
CA ALA A 27 -4.23 25.55 -3.20
C ALA A 27 -4.32 26.74 -4.17
N PRO A 28 -4.60 27.96 -3.69
CA PRO A 28 -4.68 29.11 -4.58
C PRO A 28 -3.39 29.14 -5.37
N ALA A 29 -3.52 29.11 -6.69
CA ALA A 29 -2.40 29.31 -7.58
C ALA A 29 -1.71 30.57 -7.11
N LEU A 30 -0.47 30.47 -6.65
CA LEU A 30 0.41 31.60 -6.50
C LEU A 30 0.49 32.22 -7.89
N GLN A 31 -0.32 33.25 -8.14
CA GLN A 31 -0.13 34.13 -9.28
C GLN A 31 1.32 34.58 -9.21
N ARG A 32 2.10 34.17 -10.18
CA ARG A 32 3.37 34.84 -10.46
C ARG A 32 3.01 36.24 -10.81
N ASP A 33 3.14 37.16 -9.87
CA ASP A 33 3.11 38.58 -10.14
C ASP A 33 4.16 38.83 -11.21
N SER A 34 3.67 39.36 -12.33
CA SER A 34 4.47 39.98 -13.35
C SER A 34 5.38 41.02 -12.71
N ALA A 35 6.62 41.08 -13.12
CA ALA A 35 7.62 42.02 -12.66
C ALA A 35 7.05 43.44 -12.53
N PRO A 36 7.28 44.14 -11.40
CA PRO A 36 6.78 45.49 -11.23
C PRO A 36 7.49 46.40 -12.23
N SER A 37 6.67 47.16 -12.96
CA SER A 37 7.12 48.31 -13.76
C SER A 37 7.87 49.31 -12.86
N SER A 38 8.98 49.80 -13.35
CA SER A 38 9.82 50.83 -12.73
C SER A 38 9.09 52.13 -12.62
N ASP A 39 8.35 52.40 -11.52
CA ASP A 39 8.04 53.74 -11.04
C ASP A 39 7.35 53.68 -9.68
N GLN A 40 8.15 53.58 -8.60
CA GLN A 40 7.77 54.13 -7.30
C GLN A 40 9.05 54.52 -6.54
N LYS A 41 9.29 55.80 -6.49
CA LYS A 41 10.25 56.43 -5.58
C LYS A 41 9.64 56.57 -4.20
N ASN A 42 10.49 56.32 -3.20
CA ASN A 42 10.40 56.64 -1.79
C ASN A 42 9.78 55.58 -0.84
N GLY A 43 10.69 54.85 -0.25
CA GLY A 43 10.49 54.09 1.00
C GLY A 43 11.86 53.58 1.46
N THR A 44 12.27 53.91 2.65
CA THR A 44 13.52 53.45 3.31
C THR A 44 13.53 51.93 3.43
N GLY A 45 13.90 51.26 2.36
CA GLY A 45 13.98 49.80 2.32
C GLY A 45 15.39 49.35 2.72
N ILE A 46 15.46 48.47 3.70
CA ILE A 46 16.64 47.63 3.90
C ILE A 46 16.84 46.86 2.60
N ALA A 47 17.96 47.10 1.92
CA ALA A 47 18.31 46.33 0.71
C ALA A 47 18.27 44.82 1.04
N PRO A 48 17.65 43.98 0.20
CA PRO A 48 17.73 42.54 0.40
C PRO A 48 19.18 42.12 0.43
N PRO A 49 19.56 41.17 1.30
CA PRO A 49 20.93 40.70 1.37
C PRO A 49 21.38 40.25 -0.03
N THR A 50 22.50 40.79 -0.51
CA THR A 50 23.10 40.38 -1.78
C THR A 50 23.45 38.89 -1.65
N VAL A 51 22.65 37.99 -2.24
CA VAL A 51 22.98 36.57 -2.32
C VAL A 51 24.15 36.45 -3.29
N THR A 52 25.35 36.34 -2.75
CA THR A 52 26.53 35.99 -3.54
C THR A 52 26.40 34.52 -3.91
N LEU A 53 26.03 34.23 -5.16
CA LEU A 53 26.06 32.87 -5.68
C LEU A 53 27.52 32.39 -5.63
N VAL A 54 27.77 31.37 -4.81
CA VAL A 54 29.09 30.72 -4.74
C VAL A 54 29.24 29.89 -6.03
N PRO A 55 30.09 30.26 -6.98
CA PRO A 55 30.15 29.61 -8.29
C PRO A 55 30.76 28.21 -8.26
N GLN A 56 31.33 27.81 -7.15
CA GLN A 56 31.90 26.47 -6.94
C GLN A 56 31.55 25.96 -5.55
N MET A 57 31.30 24.64 -5.48
CA MET A 57 31.15 23.96 -4.19
C MET A 57 32.45 24.15 -3.37
N PRO A 58 32.38 24.56 -2.10
CA PRO A 58 33.57 24.67 -1.25
C PRO A 58 34.35 23.34 -1.23
N GLU A 59 35.67 23.43 -1.27
CA GLU A 59 36.49 22.24 -1.06
C GLU A 59 36.29 21.68 0.34
N ALA A 60 36.29 20.37 0.46
CA ALA A 60 36.18 19.71 1.75
C ALA A 60 37.35 20.12 2.66
N GLY A 61 37.06 20.64 3.83
CA GLY A 61 38.07 20.91 4.85
C GLY A 61 38.72 19.64 5.40
N ALA A 62 39.83 19.78 6.11
CA ALA A 62 40.45 18.64 6.79
C ALA A 62 39.45 17.97 7.75
N SER A 63 39.32 16.66 7.65
CA SER A 63 38.45 15.88 8.53
C SER A 63 38.87 16.01 9.98
N LYS A 64 37.95 16.45 10.84
CA LYS A 64 38.18 16.47 12.29
C LYS A 64 38.09 15.06 12.87
N PRO A 65 38.95 14.73 13.88
CA PRO A 65 38.80 13.46 14.59
C PRO A 65 37.40 13.38 15.23
N PHE A 66 36.71 12.30 15.00
CA PHE A 66 35.43 12.00 15.63
C PHE A 66 35.59 10.80 16.57
N LEU A 67 35.27 11.02 17.85
CA LEU A 67 35.26 9.95 18.84
C LEU A 67 33.80 9.52 19.05
N PHE A 68 33.45 8.34 18.56
CA PHE A 68 32.11 7.77 18.81
C PHE A 68 31.91 7.56 20.32
N PRO A 69 30.82 8.06 20.93
CA PRO A 69 30.56 7.93 22.36
C PRO A 69 30.54 6.47 22.80
N LYS A 70 31.09 6.22 23.99
CA LYS A 70 31.14 4.88 24.58
C LYS A 70 29.91 4.66 25.47
N ALA A 71 29.14 3.59 25.18
CA ALA A 71 28.06 3.18 26.07
C ALA A 71 28.57 2.41 27.27
N ALA A 72 27.95 2.61 28.43
CA ALA A 72 28.07 1.68 29.54
C ALA A 72 27.17 0.47 29.28
N THR A 73 27.66 -0.74 29.58
CA THR A 73 26.90 -1.99 29.26
C THR A 73 26.83 -2.89 30.48
N LYS A 74 25.67 -3.58 30.66
CA LYS A 74 25.46 -4.61 31.67
C LYS A 74 24.54 -5.68 31.15
N THR A 75 24.83 -6.94 31.43
CA THR A 75 23.88 -8.04 31.19
C THR A 75 23.22 -8.39 32.52
N LEU A 76 21.88 -8.36 32.56
CA LEU A 76 21.08 -8.76 33.71
C LEU A 76 21.10 -10.29 33.94
N PRO A 77 20.79 -10.78 35.14
CA PRO A 77 20.77 -12.21 35.43
C PRO A 77 19.82 -13.02 34.49
N ASN A 78 18.76 -12.40 34.00
CA ASN A 78 17.83 -12.99 33.02
C ASN A 78 18.32 -12.91 31.57
N GLY A 79 19.53 -12.39 31.32
CA GLY A 79 20.14 -12.33 29.98
C GLY A 79 19.85 -11.05 29.20
N LEU A 80 19.01 -10.14 29.68
CA LEU A 80 18.75 -8.87 29.04
C LEU A 80 20.03 -8.03 29.00
N ARG A 81 20.44 -7.59 27.80
CA ARG A 81 21.62 -6.74 27.60
C ARG A 81 21.21 -5.28 27.66
N VAL A 82 21.78 -4.52 28.58
CA VAL A 82 21.45 -3.11 28.79
C VAL A 82 22.61 -2.23 28.32
N PHE A 83 22.29 -1.19 27.55
CA PHE A 83 23.21 -0.20 27.00
C PHE A 83 22.81 1.19 27.51
N VAL A 84 23.76 2.05 27.86
CA VAL A 84 23.46 3.38 28.38
C VAL A 84 24.37 4.41 27.74
N VAL A 85 23.75 5.41 27.10
CA VAL A 85 24.40 6.58 26.52
C VAL A 85 23.93 7.80 27.30
N SER A 86 24.74 8.22 28.28
CA SER A 86 24.42 9.36 29.17
C SER A 86 24.67 10.69 28.46
N ASP A 87 23.66 11.55 28.45
CA ASP A 87 23.74 12.92 27.94
C ASP A 87 22.76 13.82 28.71
N SER A 88 23.28 14.70 29.53
CA SER A 88 22.48 15.58 30.38
C SER A 88 22.21 16.96 29.78
N ARG A 89 22.47 17.17 28.49
CA ARG A 89 22.21 18.45 27.82
C ARG A 89 20.71 18.81 27.79
N GLU A 90 19.85 17.78 27.75
CA GLU A 90 18.39 17.91 27.82
C GLU A 90 17.82 16.98 28.90
N PRO A 91 16.77 17.39 29.64
CA PRO A 91 16.18 16.59 30.71
C PRO A 91 15.22 15.51 30.16
N ALA A 92 15.61 14.81 29.10
CA ALA A 92 14.83 13.78 28.41
C ALA A 92 15.59 12.44 28.44
N VAL A 93 14.82 11.36 28.40
CA VAL A 93 15.33 9.99 28.30
C VAL A 93 14.54 9.23 27.26
N THR A 94 15.24 8.71 26.25
CA THR A 94 14.72 7.71 25.32
C THR A 94 15.10 6.32 25.85
N VAL A 95 14.12 5.42 25.91
CA VAL A 95 14.33 4.00 26.22
C VAL A 95 13.90 3.17 25.03
N ARG A 96 14.81 2.37 24.48
CA ARG A 96 14.53 1.52 23.31
C ARG A 96 14.76 0.06 23.63
N LEU A 97 13.70 -0.72 23.59
CA LEU A 97 13.75 -2.18 23.68
C LEU A 97 13.73 -2.77 22.28
N VAL A 98 14.82 -3.45 21.89
CA VAL A 98 14.93 -4.12 20.58
C VAL A 98 14.96 -5.63 20.79
N ILE A 99 14.10 -6.34 20.06
CA ILE A 99 13.93 -7.80 20.16
C ILE A 99 14.21 -8.43 18.79
N PRO A 100 15.46 -8.88 18.54
CA PRO A 100 15.82 -9.53 17.27
C PRO A 100 15.04 -10.80 16.96
N SER A 101 14.53 -11.49 17.98
CA SER A 101 13.69 -12.67 17.83
C SER A 101 12.21 -12.37 17.53
N ALA A 102 11.82 -11.11 17.36
CA ALA A 102 10.45 -10.71 17.11
C ALA A 102 10.26 -9.95 15.77
N GLY A 103 11.21 -10.05 14.84
CA GLY A 103 11.08 -9.49 13.49
C GLY A 103 10.15 -10.30 12.59
N SER A 104 9.64 -9.69 11.52
CA SER A 104 8.68 -10.33 10.60
C SER A 104 9.26 -11.53 9.82
N ILE A 105 10.57 -11.72 9.81
CA ILE A 105 11.20 -12.94 9.27
C ILE A 105 10.76 -14.21 10.04
N LEU A 106 10.27 -14.05 11.26
CA LEU A 106 9.79 -15.13 12.12
C LEU A 106 8.27 -15.31 12.09
N ASP A 107 7.57 -14.60 11.20
CA ASP A 107 6.16 -14.87 10.96
C ASP A 107 5.95 -16.34 10.59
N PRO A 108 4.95 -17.01 11.15
CA PRO A 108 4.64 -18.38 10.79
C PRO A 108 4.39 -18.54 9.29
N ALA A 109 4.82 -19.67 8.72
CA ALA A 109 4.62 -19.95 7.29
C ALA A 109 3.14 -19.79 6.89
N GLY A 110 2.91 -19.00 5.83
CA GLY A 110 1.57 -18.68 5.34
C GLY A 110 0.80 -17.63 6.16
N LYS A 111 1.41 -17.04 7.20
CA LYS A 111 0.80 -16.01 8.05
C LYS A 111 1.65 -14.74 8.18
N PRO A 112 2.19 -14.16 7.09
CA PRO A 112 2.87 -12.88 7.19
C PRO A 112 1.94 -11.82 7.76
N GLY A 113 2.50 -10.92 8.58
CA GLY A 113 1.78 -9.88 9.29
C GLY A 113 1.52 -10.16 10.78
N VAL A 114 1.84 -11.37 11.28
CA VAL A 114 1.67 -11.70 12.72
C VAL A 114 2.53 -10.80 13.59
N ALA A 115 3.83 -10.65 13.27
CA ALA A 115 4.74 -9.79 14.03
C ALA A 115 4.26 -8.33 14.07
N GLN A 116 3.85 -7.80 12.90
CA GLN A 116 3.35 -6.43 12.77
C GLN A 116 2.10 -6.20 13.61
N MET A 117 1.11 -7.08 13.51
CA MET A 117 -0.11 -6.95 14.29
C MET A 117 0.14 -7.17 15.79
N ALA A 118 0.96 -8.15 16.17
CA ALA A 118 1.30 -8.39 17.57
C ALA A 118 1.95 -7.15 18.20
N ALA A 119 2.92 -6.52 17.52
CA ALA A 119 3.56 -5.30 17.99
C ALA A 119 2.59 -4.11 18.07
N SER A 120 1.73 -3.92 17.06
CA SER A 120 0.70 -2.87 17.07
C SER A 120 -0.28 -3.03 18.22
N LEU A 121 -0.56 -4.26 18.64
CA LEU A 121 -1.48 -4.59 19.72
C LEU A 121 -0.88 -4.42 21.12
N LEU A 122 0.45 -4.31 21.29
CA LEU A 122 1.08 -4.13 22.60
C LEU A 122 0.53 -2.92 23.36
N THR A 123 0.34 -1.80 22.67
CA THR A 123 -0.20 -0.57 23.26
C THR A 123 -1.74 -0.51 23.29
N GLN A 124 -2.42 -1.55 22.80
CA GLN A 124 -3.89 -1.60 22.71
C GLN A 124 -4.53 -2.32 23.91
N GLY A 125 -3.83 -2.41 25.00
CA GLY A 125 -4.31 -2.92 26.27
C GLY A 125 -3.45 -4.03 26.84
N THR A 126 -3.34 -4.01 28.16
CA THR A 126 -2.65 -5.01 28.97
C THR A 126 -3.66 -5.76 29.86
N THR A 127 -3.17 -6.71 30.62
CA THR A 127 -3.99 -7.38 31.66
C THR A 127 -4.44 -6.41 32.77
N LYS A 128 -3.80 -5.23 32.87
CA LYS A 128 -4.07 -4.23 33.92
C LYS A 128 -4.69 -2.94 33.38
N ARG A 129 -4.46 -2.58 32.12
CA ARG A 129 -4.83 -1.29 31.52
C ARG A 129 -5.55 -1.48 30.20
N SER A 130 -6.54 -0.68 29.93
CA SER A 130 -7.13 -0.54 28.60
C SER A 130 -6.21 0.29 27.66
N ALA A 131 -6.46 0.24 26.35
CA ALA A 131 -5.76 1.06 25.35
C ALA A 131 -5.86 2.56 25.70
N ARG A 132 -7.05 3.00 26.15
CA ARG A 132 -7.30 4.39 26.53
C ARG A 132 -6.47 4.79 27.75
N GLU A 133 -6.41 3.98 28.80
CA GLU A 133 -5.61 4.28 30.00
C GLU A 133 -4.11 4.34 29.69
N ILE A 134 -3.61 3.52 28.77
CA ILE A 134 -2.21 3.58 28.31
C ILE A 134 -1.97 4.92 27.58
N ALA A 135 -2.84 5.26 26.62
CA ALA A 135 -2.72 6.50 25.86
C ALA A 135 -2.81 7.75 26.77
N GLU A 136 -3.81 7.81 27.67
CA GLU A 136 -3.98 8.91 28.62
C GLU A 136 -2.77 9.05 29.57
N ALA A 137 -2.18 7.93 30.01
CA ALA A 137 -1.04 7.95 30.92
C ALA A 137 0.24 8.45 30.24
N ILE A 138 0.51 8.07 28.99
CA ILE A 138 1.70 8.53 28.27
C ILE A 138 1.54 9.99 27.80
N ASP A 139 0.34 10.38 27.34
CA ASP A 139 0.02 11.75 26.93
C ASP A 139 0.10 12.71 28.10
N PHE A 140 -0.34 12.30 29.30
CA PHE A 140 -0.30 13.12 30.53
C PHE A 140 1.12 13.55 30.90
N VAL A 141 2.13 12.69 30.63
CA VAL A 141 3.54 13.00 30.87
C VAL A 141 4.24 13.64 29.67
N GLY A 142 3.48 13.90 28.58
CA GLY A 142 4.02 14.45 27.33
C GLY A 142 5.04 13.55 26.65
N GLY A 143 4.90 12.23 26.85
CA GLY A 143 5.79 11.23 26.30
C GLY A 143 5.24 10.57 25.04
N SER A 144 5.99 9.61 24.50
CA SER A 144 5.55 8.73 23.43
C SER A 144 5.93 7.27 23.72
N LEU A 145 5.08 6.34 23.29
CA LEU A 145 5.33 4.89 23.38
C LEU A 145 4.87 4.23 22.08
N ASN A 146 5.85 3.76 21.28
CA ASN A 146 5.61 3.24 19.94
C ASN A 146 6.29 1.87 19.77
N ALA A 147 5.66 0.99 18.98
CA ALA A 147 6.24 -0.28 18.57
C ALA A 147 6.33 -0.36 17.05
N ASN A 148 7.51 -0.71 16.53
CA ASN A 148 7.78 -0.82 15.10
C ASN A 148 8.43 -2.17 14.78
N VAL A 149 8.00 -2.79 13.71
CA VAL A 149 8.51 -4.09 13.24
C VAL A 149 9.35 -3.91 11.99
N GLY A 150 10.57 -4.38 12.05
CA GLY A 150 11.42 -4.60 10.89
C GLY A 150 11.45 -6.08 10.48
N LYS A 151 12.23 -6.38 9.46
CA LYS A 151 12.45 -7.77 9.06
C LYS A 151 13.16 -8.57 10.18
N ASP A 152 14.23 -8.01 10.72
CA ASP A 152 15.13 -8.71 11.65
C ASP A 152 14.86 -8.44 13.13
N ALA A 153 14.01 -7.48 13.49
CA ALA A 153 13.76 -7.11 14.88
C ALA A 153 12.45 -6.32 15.02
N THR A 154 11.86 -6.39 16.22
CA THR A 154 10.87 -5.44 16.71
C THR A 154 11.52 -4.47 17.67
N ALA A 155 11.24 -3.17 17.53
CA ALA A 155 11.70 -2.11 18.42
C ALA A 155 10.51 -1.44 19.10
N ILE A 156 10.55 -1.35 20.43
CA ILE A 156 9.60 -0.59 21.24
C ILE A 156 10.33 0.61 21.83
N THR A 157 9.90 1.82 21.51
CA THR A 157 10.56 3.07 21.90
C THR A 157 9.64 3.87 22.82
N LEU A 158 10.19 4.30 23.93
CA LEU A 158 9.61 5.18 24.93
C LEU A 158 10.41 6.47 24.98
N ASP A 159 9.77 7.62 24.82
CA ASP A 159 10.38 8.93 25.02
C ASP A 159 9.64 9.66 26.14
N VAL A 160 10.38 10.10 27.16
CA VAL A 160 9.82 10.84 28.29
C VAL A 160 10.83 11.84 28.84
N VAL A 161 10.33 12.86 29.54
CA VAL A 161 11.20 13.70 30.39
C VAL A 161 11.68 12.90 31.60
N LYS A 162 12.90 13.16 32.05
CA LYS A 162 13.57 12.45 33.17
C LYS A 162 12.70 12.24 34.41
N LYS A 163 11.94 13.27 34.81
CA LYS A 163 11.09 13.21 36.03
C LYS A 163 10.00 12.14 35.94
N ASP A 164 9.56 11.80 34.73
CA ASP A 164 8.46 10.88 34.46
C ASP A 164 8.96 9.50 33.97
N LEU A 165 10.27 9.25 34.00
CA LEU A 165 10.87 8.01 33.54
C LEU A 165 10.26 6.75 34.19
N ASN A 166 9.95 6.80 35.50
CA ASN A 166 9.33 5.65 36.17
C ASN A 166 7.92 5.36 35.64
N THR A 167 7.12 6.39 35.34
CA THR A 167 5.80 6.23 34.73
C THR A 167 5.93 5.60 33.34
N GLY A 168 6.85 6.12 32.51
CA GLY A 168 7.11 5.57 31.18
C GLY A 168 7.58 4.09 31.22
N LEU A 169 8.52 3.76 32.11
CA LEU A 169 9.03 2.39 32.27
C LEU A 169 7.96 1.42 32.81
N ASP A 170 7.06 1.88 33.68
CA ASP A 170 5.93 1.08 34.12
C ASP A 170 4.98 0.74 32.98
N LEU A 171 4.71 1.72 32.09
CA LEU A 171 3.94 1.48 30.85
C LEU A 171 4.69 0.57 29.88
N LEU A 172 5.96 0.86 29.57
CA LEU A 172 6.76 0.05 28.66
C LEU A 172 6.85 -1.41 29.10
N SER A 173 7.13 -1.65 30.39
CA SER A 173 7.21 -3.02 30.91
C SER A 173 5.85 -3.71 30.89
N ASP A 174 4.75 -3.02 31.20
CA ASP A 174 3.42 -3.58 31.21
C ASP A 174 2.96 -3.98 29.80
N VAL A 175 3.15 -3.13 28.78
CA VAL A 175 2.77 -3.45 27.39
C VAL A 175 3.61 -4.57 26.78
N VAL A 176 4.89 -4.68 27.18
CA VAL A 176 5.77 -5.74 26.67
C VAL A 176 5.53 -7.08 27.36
N LEU A 177 5.32 -7.08 28.69
CA LEU A 177 5.26 -8.31 29.48
C LEU A 177 3.84 -8.87 29.62
N HIS A 178 2.81 -8.04 29.50
CA HIS A 178 1.44 -8.41 29.83
C HIS A 178 0.40 -7.93 28.81
N PRO A 179 0.65 -8.01 27.48
CA PRO A 179 -0.33 -7.61 26.49
C PRO A 179 -1.58 -8.49 26.58
N ALA A 180 -2.76 -7.90 26.46
CA ALA A 180 -4.02 -8.62 26.62
C ALA A 180 -4.52 -9.26 25.31
N PHE A 181 -4.13 -8.74 24.16
CA PHE A 181 -4.61 -9.15 22.83
C PHE A 181 -6.14 -9.32 22.80
N ARG A 182 -6.85 -8.25 23.17
CA ARG A 182 -8.32 -8.25 23.25
C ARG A 182 -8.94 -8.34 21.86
N GLU A 183 -10.00 -9.11 21.71
CA GLU A 183 -10.69 -9.33 20.42
C GLU A 183 -11.21 -8.05 19.78
N ASP A 184 -11.79 -7.14 20.58
CA ASP A 184 -12.29 -5.85 20.11
C ASP A 184 -11.18 -4.97 19.54
N GLU A 185 -10.00 -4.95 20.18
CA GLU A 185 -8.84 -4.21 19.72
C GLU A 185 -8.16 -4.89 18.51
N ILE A 186 -8.14 -6.23 18.47
CA ILE A 186 -7.66 -6.99 17.30
C ILE A 186 -8.48 -6.60 16.08
N GLU A 187 -9.82 -6.60 16.20
CA GLU A 187 -10.68 -6.27 15.06
C GLU A 187 -10.52 -4.80 14.63
N ARG A 188 -10.40 -3.89 15.58
CA ARG A 188 -10.14 -2.48 15.29
C ARG A 188 -8.82 -2.27 14.54
N GLN A 189 -7.72 -2.89 15.02
CA GLN A 189 -6.40 -2.82 14.36
C GLN A 189 -6.42 -3.52 13.00
N ARG A 190 -7.12 -4.66 12.87
CA ARG A 190 -7.32 -5.36 11.60
C ARG A 190 -7.94 -4.46 10.55
N GLN A 191 -9.05 -3.79 10.87
CA GLN A 191 -9.73 -2.88 9.95
C GLN A 191 -8.85 -1.69 9.55
N GLN A 192 -8.10 -1.14 10.49
CA GLN A 192 -7.16 -0.07 10.22
C GLN A 192 -6.04 -0.53 9.27
N LEU A 193 -5.45 -1.71 9.51
CA LEU A 193 -4.40 -2.27 8.66
C LEU A 193 -4.93 -2.61 7.26
N LEU A 194 -6.10 -3.24 7.15
CA LEU A 194 -6.73 -3.55 5.86
C LEU A 194 -7.03 -2.30 5.05
N SER A 195 -7.50 -1.22 5.70
CA SER A 195 -7.70 0.07 5.04
C SER A 195 -6.39 0.65 4.50
N GLY A 196 -5.30 0.56 5.27
CA GLY A 196 -3.95 0.96 4.83
C GLY A 196 -3.46 0.12 3.65
N LEU A 197 -3.59 -1.20 3.75
CA LEU A 197 -3.20 -2.13 2.67
C LEU A 197 -3.99 -1.88 1.38
N THR A 198 -5.28 -1.55 1.46
CA THR A 198 -6.09 -1.20 0.29
C THR A 198 -5.49 -0.01 -0.47
N VAL A 199 -5.05 1.02 0.25
CA VAL A 199 -4.37 2.18 -0.38
C VAL A 199 -3.02 1.76 -0.98
N GLN A 200 -2.20 1.02 -0.24
CA GLN A 200 -0.88 0.57 -0.70
C GLN A 200 -0.97 -0.30 -1.95
N TYR A 201 -1.90 -1.27 -1.99
CA TYR A 201 -2.12 -2.14 -3.15
C TYR A 201 -2.68 -1.40 -4.37
N SER A 202 -3.19 -0.18 -4.23
CA SER A 202 -3.58 0.67 -5.35
C SER A 202 -2.41 1.45 -5.98
N ASP A 203 -1.25 1.48 -5.31
CA ASP A 203 -0.05 2.20 -5.73
C ASP A 203 0.89 1.29 -6.54
N PRO A 204 1.18 1.62 -7.82
CA PRO A 204 2.14 0.88 -8.64
C PRO A 204 3.55 0.82 -8.04
N ASP A 205 3.96 1.85 -7.29
CA ASP A 205 5.28 1.89 -6.64
C ASP A 205 5.40 0.82 -5.56
N TYR A 206 4.39 0.73 -4.71
CA TYR A 206 4.31 -0.29 -3.68
C TYR A 206 4.32 -1.71 -4.27
N LEU A 207 3.46 -1.98 -5.27
CA LEU A 207 3.39 -3.30 -5.89
C LEU A 207 4.68 -3.67 -6.64
N ALA A 208 5.31 -2.73 -7.33
CA ALA A 208 6.60 -2.98 -7.98
C ALA A 208 7.68 -3.38 -6.96
N SER A 209 7.72 -2.70 -5.83
CA SER A 209 8.68 -2.98 -4.75
C SER A 209 8.38 -4.31 -4.03
N LEU A 210 7.09 -4.59 -3.80
CA LEU A 210 6.62 -5.83 -3.18
C LEU A 210 6.93 -7.06 -4.05
N VAL A 211 6.61 -6.99 -5.35
CA VAL A 211 6.91 -8.05 -6.31
C VAL A 211 8.42 -8.23 -6.45
N LEU A 212 9.20 -7.13 -6.51
CA LEU A 212 10.66 -7.25 -6.57
C LEU A 212 11.22 -7.99 -5.34
N ALA A 213 10.79 -7.63 -4.13
CA ALA A 213 11.23 -8.34 -2.92
C ALA A 213 10.90 -9.84 -3.00
N ARG A 214 9.69 -10.18 -3.45
CA ARG A 214 9.24 -11.57 -3.59
C ARG A 214 10.05 -12.35 -4.61
N VAL A 215 10.38 -11.78 -5.77
CA VAL A 215 11.14 -12.50 -6.81
C VAL A 215 12.63 -12.59 -6.47
N VAL A 216 13.21 -11.55 -5.88
CA VAL A 216 14.61 -11.53 -5.45
C VAL A 216 14.86 -12.51 -4.30
N TYR A 217 14.00 -12.55 -3.28
CA TYR A 217 14.15 -13.41 -2.11
C TYR A 217 13.44 -14.76 -2.25
N GLY A 218 12.65 -14.96 -3.32
CA GLY A 218 11.89 -16.19 -3.53
C GLY A 218 10.88 -16.45 -2.41
N ASN A 219 10.76 -17.68 -1.95
CA ASN A 219 9.89 -18.06 -0.81
C ASN A 219 10.53 -17.79 0.56
N SER A 220 11.67 -17.12 0.60
CA SER A 220 12.26 -16.68 1.86
C SER A 220 11.33 -15.68 2.56
N ALA A 221 11.32 -15.71 3.89
CA ALA A 221 10.55 -14.75 4.69
C ALA A 221 10.95 -13.28 4.45
N TYR A 222 12.13 -13.01 3.92
CA TYR A 222 12.50 -11.66 3.47
C TYR A 222 11.70 -11.19 2.24
N GLY A 223 11.18 -12.12 1.42
CA GLY A 223 10.34 -11.81 0.27
C GLY A 223 8.88 -11.56 0.61
N TRP A 224 8.44 -11.83 1.86
CA TRP A 224 7.06 -11.60 2.28
C TRP A 224 6.86 -10.17 2.82
N PRO A 225 5.69 -9.54 2.64
CA PRO A 225 5.41 -8.23 3.26
C PRO A 225 5.38 -8.34 4.79
N ALA A 226 6.02 -7.42 5.49
CA ALA A 226 6.02 -7.40 6.96
C ALA A 226 4.62 -7.12 7.52
N GLU A 227 3.86 -6.30 6.81
CA GLU A 227 2.48 -5.93 7.13
C GLU A 227 1.48 -7.07 6.84
N GLY A 228 1.92 -8.14 6.16
CA GLY A 228 1.05 -9.16 5.63
C GLY A 228 0.35 -8.77 4.34
N THR A 229 -0.55 -9.61 3.87
CA THR A 229 -1.44 -9.32 2.73
C THR A 229 -2.87 -9.14 3.23
N PRO A 230 -3.79 -8.56 2.43
CA PRO A 230 -5.20 -8.47 2.81
C PRO A 230 -5.80 -9.83 3.20
N ALA A 231 -5.39 -10.90 2.51
CA ALA A 231 -5.87 -12.26 2.78
C ALA A 231 -5.34 -12.79 4.13
N THR A 232 -4.04 -12.64 4.40
CA THR A 232 -3.46 -13.13 5.66
C THR A 232 -3.97 -12.34 6.84
N VAL A 233 -4.02 -11.00 6.77
CA VAL A 233 -4.50 -10.14 7.85
C VAL A 233 -5.95 -10.46 8.24
N LYS A 234 -6.82 -10.76 7.26
CA LYS A 234 -8.21 -11.22 7.49
C LYS A 234 -8.24 -12.57 8.26
N ALA A 235 -7.28 -13.44 8.01
CA ALA A 235 -7.25 -14.80 8.57
C ALA A 235 -6.57 -14.92 9.95
N LEU A 236 -5.78 -13.91 10.37
CA LEU A 236 -5.09 -13.94 11.66
C LEU A 236 -6.08 -14.01 12.83
N GLN A 237 -5.74 -14.83 13.84
CA GLN A 237 -6.54 -15.04 15.04
C GLN A 237 -5.75 -14.61 16.28
N ARG A 238 -6.44 -14.37 17.39
CA ARG A 238 -5.83 -14.00 18.69
C ARG A 238 -4.72 -14.95 19.09
N GLU A 239 -4.91 -16.24 18.90
CA GLU A 239 -3.94 -17.29 19.23
C GLU A 239 -2.63 -17.15 18.47
N ASP A 240 -2.64 -16.59 17.27
CA ASP A 240 -1.43 -16.35 16.50
C ASP A 240 -0.54 -15.29 17.19
N PHE A 241 -1.14 -14.23 17.71
CA PHE A 241 -0.44 -13.15 18.42
C PHE A 241 0.09 -13.63 19.77
N VAL A 242 -0.72 -14.35 20.54
CA VAL A 242 -0.31 -14.92 21.83
C VAL A 242 0.87 -15.88 21.62
N LYS A 243 0.78 -16.82 20.69
CA LYS A 243 1.86 -17.77 20.40
C LYS A 243 3.12 -17.09 19.92
N PHE A 244 2.99 -16.08 19.05
CA PHE A 244 4.13 -15.33 18.53
C PHE A 244 4.83 -14.56 19.67
N HIS A 245 4.08 -13.87 20.51
CA HIS A 245 4.60 -13.15 21.65
C HIS A 245 5.32 -14.08 22.64
N ASP A 246 4.66 -15.16 23.08
CA ASP A 246 5.21 -16.12 24.05
C ASP A 246 6.49 -16.79 23.55
N ALA A 247 6.60 -17.04 22.23
CA ALA A 247 7.75 -17.68 21.63
C ALA A 247 8.93 -16.73 21.39
N ASN A 248 8.66 -15.46 21.09
CA ASN A 248 9.67 -14.56 20.53
C ASN A 248 10.06 -13.39 21.44
N TYR A 249 9.24 -13.02 22.43
CA TYR A 249 9.54 -11.94 23.37
C TYR A 249 10.22 -12.49 24.61
N ALA A 250 11.56 -12.45 24.64
CA ALA A 250 12.34 -12.97 25.74
C ALA A 250 13.56 -12.08 26.08
N PRO A 251 13.92 -11.92 27.37
CA PRO A 251 14.95 -11.00 27.79
C PRO A 251 16.35 -11.40 27.29
N ASN A 252 16.65 -12.69 27.21
CA ASN A 252 17.94 -13.20 26.73
C ASN A 252 18.15 -13.06 25.21
N GLN A 253 17.14 -12.55 24.48
CA GLN A 253 17.20 -12.16 23.08
C GLN A 253 17.01 -10.66 22.88
N ALA A 254 16.76 -9.91 23.95
CA ALA A 254 16.43 -8.51 23.88
C ALA A 254 17.63 -7.61 24.24
N LEU A 255 17.62 -6.41 23.68
CA LEU A 255 18.57 -5.34 23.92
C LEU A 255 17.78 -4.13 24.44
N LEU A 256 18.20 -3.55 25.56
CA LEU A 256 17.56 -2.40 26.16
C LEU A 256 18.53 -1.22 26.18
N GLY A 257 18.27 -0.19 25.37
CA GLY A 257 19.02 1.04 25.29
C GLY A 257 18.41 2.12 26.17
N PHE A 258 19.25 2.91 26.84
CA PHE A 258 18.90 4.15 27.50
C PHE A 258 19.77 5.27 26.93
N ALA A 259 19.15 6.32 26.42
CA ALA A 259 19.82 7.48 25.89
C ALA A 259 19.28 8.75 26.55
N GLY A 260 20.15 9.67 26.99
CA GLY A 260 19.77 10.95 27.55
C GLY A 260 20.19 11.17 29.01
N ASP A 261 19.40 11.96 29.76
CA ASP A 261 19.74 12.38 31.13
C ASP A 261 19.51 11.28 32.17
N ILE A 262 20.31 10.25 32.10
CA ILE A 262 20.32 9.13 33.04
C ILE A 262 21.77 8.64 33.26
N THR A 263 22.13 8.31 34.52
CA THR A 263 23.43 7.69 34.77
C THR A 263 23.39 6.18 34.56
N PRO A 264 24.50 5.52 34.26
CA PRO A 264 24.54 4.07 34.09
C PRO A 264 23.97 3.29 35.26
N GLU A 265 24.31 3.70 36.50
CA GLU A 265 23.86 3.04 37.72
C GLU A 265 22.34 3.15 37.87
N ALA A 266 21.76 4.31 37.59
CA ALA A 266 20.31 4.51 37.62
C ALA A 266 19.62 3.70 36.56
N ALA A 267 20.15 3.68 35.32
CA ALA A 267 19.60 2.91 34.20
C ALA A 267 19.60 1.40 34.50
N PHE A 268 20.72 0.86 35.01
CA PHE A 268 20.80 -0.55 35.38
C PHE A 268 19.83 -0.91 36.51
N ALA A 269 19.66 -0.02 37.51
CA ALA A 269 18.73 -0.25 38.60
C ALA A 269 17.27 -0.28 38.15
N VAL A 270 16.86 0.65 37.26
CA VAL A 270 15.47 0.64 36.71
C VAL A 270 15.27 -0.50 35.73
N ALA A 271 16.26 -0.87 34.92
CA ALA A 271 16.19 -2.06 34.07
C ALA A 271 15.97 -3.33 34.89
N GLU A 272 16.72 -3.54 35.98
CA GLU A 272 16.54 -4.65 36.89
C GLU A 272 15.15 -4.64 37.55
N LYS A 273 14.68 -3.47 38.00
CA LYS A 273 13.37 -3.30 38.65
C LYS A 273 12.21 -3.69 37.74
N TYR A 274 12.21 -3.23 36.48
CA TYR A 274 11.07 -3.39 35.57
C TYR A 274 11.13 -4.66 34.71
N PHE A 275 12.34 -5.15 34.38
CA PHE A 275 12.54 -6.28 33.50
C PHE A 275 13.29 -7.46 34.12
N GLY A 276 13.80 -7.34 35.34
CA GLY A 276 14.58 -8.41 35.99
C GLY A 276 13.80 -9.71 36.19
N ALA A 277 12.49 -9.62 36.42
CA ALA A 277 11.60 -10.78 36.58
C ALA A 277 11.11 -11.39 35.25
N TRP A 278 11.44 -10.81 34.11
CA TRP A 278 11.05 -11.32 32.78
C TRP A 278 11.68 -12.71 32.56
N PRO A 279 10.87 -13.78 32.31
CA PRO A 279 11.40 -15.13 32.21
C PRO A 279 12.22 -15.33 30.93
N LYS A 280 13.32 -16.08 31.03
CA LYS A 280 14.13 -16.46 29.87
C LYS A 280 13.39 -17.45 28.96
N ALA A 281 13.66 -17.39 27.67
CA ALA A 281 13.32 -18.47 26.75
C ALA A 281 14.42 -19.55 26.74
N ASP A 282 14.01 -20.82 26.62
CA ASP A 282 14.94 -21.97 26.70
C ASP A 282 15.82 -22.13 25.45
N ALA A 283 15.36 -21.81 24.29
CA ALA A 283 16.13 -21.77 23.05
C ALA A 283 15.39 -20.95 21.99
N ILE A 284 16.04 -19.98 21.41
CA ILE A 284 15.54 -19.24 20.24
C ILE A 284 16.55 -19.47 19.09
N ASP A 285 16.26 -19.93 18.16
CA ASP A 285 15.86 -20.47 16.92
C ASP A 285 16.92 -20.47 15.81
N THR A 286 17.14 -21.65 15.27
CA THR A 286 17.80 -21.92 13.99
C THR A 286 16.86 -21.71 12.79
N LEU A 287 15.55 -21.48 12.98
CA LEU A 287 14.51 -21.33 11.95
C LEU A 287 14.75 -20.09 11.05
N ALA A 288 15.22 -18.99 11.63
CA ALA A 288 15.47 -17.78 10.88
C ALA A 288 16.51 -17.97 9.75
N LYS A 289 17.54 -18.83 9.96
CA LYS A 289 18.53 -19.12 8.91
C LYS A 289 17.95 -19.88 7.72
N SER A 290 17.10 -20.87 7.95
CA SER A 290 16.47 -21.65 6.89
C SER A 290 15.40 -20.85 6.14
N ALA A 291 14.66 -20.01 6.87
CA ALA A 291 13.65 -19.12 6.29
C ALA A 291 14.26 -18.00 5.43
N ALA A 292 15.54 -17.71 5.59
CA ALA A 292 16.23 -16.62 4.89
C ALA A 292 16.99 -17.06 3.61
N THR A 293 16.93 -18.34 3.23
CA THR A 293 17.63 -18.82 2.05
C THR A 293 16.97 -18.29 0.77
N ALA A 294 17.67 -17.40 0.07
CA ALA A 294 17.21 -16.87 -1.21
C ALA A 294 17.62 -17.77 -2.39
N PRO A 295 16.80 -17.88 -3.42
CA PRO A 295 17.14 -18.65 -4.62
C PRO A 295 18.26 -17.98 -5.40
N ALA A 296 19.04 -18.78 -6.14
CA ALA A 296 19.94 -18.24 -7.15
C ALA A 296 19.14 -17.85 -8.39
N VAL A 297 19.18 -16.57 -8.75
CA VAL A 297 18.62 -16.09 -10.03
C VAL A 297 19.59 -16.42 -11.14
N SER A 298 19.10 -16.97 -12.25
CA SER A 298 19.86 -17.25 -13.46
C SER A 298 19.22 -16.56 -14.66
N GLY A 299 19.99 -15.69 -15.29
CA GLY A 299 19.52 -14.91 -16.43
C GLY A 299 18.72 -13.66 -16.02
N ARG A 300 18.11 -13.03 -17.02
CA ARG A 300 17.32 -11.81 -16.85
C ARG A 300 15.84 -12.15 -16.92
N HIS A 301 15.12 -11.82 -15.85
CA HIS A 301 13.68 -12.01 -15.76
C HIS A 301 12.99 -10.65 -15.64
N ILE A 302 11.99 -10.40 -16.48
CA ILE A 302 11.20 -9.17 -16.49
C ILE A 302 9.76 -9.50 -16.08
N TRP A 303 9.31 -8.89 -15.00
CA TRP A 303 7.94 -8.97 -14.47
C TRP A 303 7.22 -7.69 -14.84
N VAL A 304 6.13 -7.79 -15.59
CA VAL A 304 5.31 -6.65 -15.98
C VAL A 304 4.02 -6.70 -15.21
N ILE A 305 3.76 -5.68 -14.38
CA ILE A 305 2.49 -5.48 -13.68
C ILE A 305 1.66 -4.52 -14.51
N ASP A 306 0.69 -5.06 -15.27
CA ASP A 306 -0.13 -4.30 -16.21
C ASP A 306 -1.23 -3.52 -15.49
N LYS A 307 -1.09 -2.19 -15.44
CA LYS A 307 -2.09 -1.24 -14.94
C LYS A 307 -2.57 -0.36 -16.09
N PRO A 308 -3.68 -0.74 -16.75
CA PRO A 308 -4.21 0.03 -17.87
C PRO A 308 -4.49 1.50 -17.52
N GLY A 309 -4.10 2.41 -18.41
CA GLY A 309 -4.27 3.85 -18.22
C GLY A 309 -3.23 4.52 -17.32
N ALA A 310 -2.23 3.81 -16.81
CA ALA A 310 -1.16 4.42 -16.05
C ALA A 310 -0.28 5.32 -16.94
N VAL A 311 -0.15 6.58 -16.56
CA VAL A 311 0.66 7.59 -17.31
C VAL A 311 2.16 7.50 -17.00
N GLN A 312 2.52 6.75 -15.97
CA GLN A 312 3.91 6.50 -15.56
C GLN A 312 4.10 5.01 -15.31
N THR A 313 5.33 4.54 -15.56
CA THR A 313 5.80 3.19 -15.22
C THR A 313 6.82 3.26 -14.11
N GLN A 314 6.60 2.50 -13.05
CA GLN A 314 7.59 2.22 -12.02
C GLN A 314 8.57 1.16 -12.52
N ILE A 315 9.85 1.38 -12.32
CA ILE A 315 10.93 0.50 -12.76
C ILE A 315 11.74 0.10 -11.53
N ARG A 316 11.85 -1.19 -11.28
CA ARG A 316 12.68 -1.76 -10.23
C ARG A 316 13.61 -2.80 -10.83
N VAL A 317 14.90 -2.76 -10.49
CA VAL A 317 15.89 -3.79 -10.85
C VAL A 317 16.52 -4.27 -9.56
N GLY A 318 16.53 -5.57 -9.33
CA GLY A 318 17.04 -6.09 -8.07
C GLY A 318 17.74 -7.43 -8.19
N LYS A 319 18.56 -7.71 -7.18
CA LYS A 319 19.26 -8.99 -6.99
C LYS A 319 19.69 -9.19 -5.55
N ILE A 320 20.01 -10.41 -5.19
CA ILE A 320 20.61 -10.73 -3.89
C ILE A 320 21.99 -10.08 -3.78
N SER A 321 22.29 -9.61 -2.58
CA SER A 321 23.52 -8.94 -2.20
C SER A 321 24.06 -9.49 -0.87
N VAL A 322 25.02 -8.80 -0.23
CA VAL A 322 25.63 -9.21 1.01
C VAL A 322 24.74 -8.97 2.22
N ARG A 323 24.90 -9.79 3.26
CA ARG A 323 24.31 -9.55 4.57
C ARG A 323 25.10 -8.48 5.34
N ARG A 324 24.50 -7.95 6.42
CA ARG A 324 25.07 -6.85 7.22
C ARG A 324 26.47 -7.16 7.81
N GLY A 325 26.72 -8.39 8.23
CA GLY A 325 28.00 -8.81 8.83
C GLY A 325 29.06 -9.29 7.81
N ASP A 326 28.83 -9.13 6.51
CA ASP A 326 29.77 -9.56 5.48
C ASP A 326 30.96 -8.60 5.37
N PRO A 327 32.21 -9.08 5.16
CA PRO A 327 33.37 -8.23 4.92
C PRO A 327 33.23 -7.28 3.71
N ASP A 328 32.46 -7.68 2.68
CA ASP A 328 32.21 -6.87 1.49
C ASP A 328 31.19 -5.74 1.75
N TYR A 329 30.55 -5.68 2.93
CA TYR A 329 29.49 -4.72 3.23
C TYR A 329 29.93 -3.28 3.02
N LEU A 330 30.99 -2.81 3.72
CA LEU A 330 31.43 -1.41 3.63
C LEU A 330 31.94 -1.02 2.25
N PRO A 331 32.78 -1.83 1.57
CA PRO A 331 33.15 -1.55 0.18
C PRO A 331 31.93 -1.46 -0.76
N LEU A 332 30.92 -2.32 -0.57
CA LEU A 332 29.71 -2.30 -1.39
C LEU A 332 28.80 -1.11 -1.06
N GLU A 333 28.66 -0.73 0.21
CA GLU A 333 27.90 0.47 0.62
C GLU A 333 28.48 1.72 -0.05
N LEU A 334 29.80 1.87 -0.04
CA LEU A 334 30.48 2.97 -0.72
C LEU A 334 30.30 2.90 -2.24
N THR A 335 30.43 1.72 -2.83
CA THR A 335 30.21 1.51 -4.27
C THR A 335 28.77 1.87 -4.68
N ASN A 336 27.79 1.47 -3.87
CA ASN A 336 26.39 1.84 -4.07
C ASN A 336 26.16 3.35 -3.94
N HIS A 337 26.85 4.02 -3.01
CA HIS A 337 26.76 5.48 -2.86
C HIS A 337 27.22 6.20 -4.14
N ILE A 338 28.29 5.72 -4.79
CA ILE A 338 28.76 6.24 -6.09
C ILE A 338 27.70 6.01 -7.17
N PHE A 339 27.10 4.82 -7.23
CA PHE A 339 26.19 4.44 -8.30
C PHE A 339 24.84 5.16 -8.20
N GLY A 340 24.13 5.05 -7.08
CA GLY A 340 22.76 5.55 -6.95
C GLY A 340 22.34 5.88 -5.51
N GLY A 341 23.20 5.69 -4.50
CA GLY A 341 22.89 5.95 -3.10
C GLY A 341 23.01 7.40 -2.66
N GLY A 342 23.49 8.28 -3.50
CA GLY A 342 23.65 9.72 -3.21
C GLY A 342 22.97 10.62 -4.26
N TYR A 343 22.64 11.85 -3.87
CA TYR A 343 22.03 12.82 -4.80
C TYR A 343 22.91 13.11 -6.03
N ASN A 344 24.23 13.16 -5.86
CA ASN A 344 25.22 13.36 -6.93
C ASN A 344 25.71 12.05 -7.54
N SER A 345 24.98 10.94 -7.32
CA SER A 345 25.31 9.63 -7.87
C SER A 345 25.25 9.61 -9.40
N ARG A 346 25.89 8.60 -10.00
CA ARG A 346 25.85 8.39 -11.44
C ARG A 346 24.44 8.25 -11.97
N LEU A 347 23.64 7.42 -11.31
CA LEU A 347 22.26 7.11 -11.72
C LEU A 347 21.40 8.38 -11.76
N ASN A 348 21.38 9.15 -10.67
CA ASN A 348 20.61 10.39 -10.61
C ASN A 348 21.13 11.44 -11.62
N THR A 349 22.45 11.57 -11.73
CA THR A 349 23.06 12.52 -12.68
C THR A 349 22.73 12.17 -14.13
N GLU A 350 22.85 10.92 -14.53
CA GLU A 350 22.64 10.50 -15.92
C GLU A 350 21.16 10.45 -16.30
N VAL A 351 20.28 9.86 -15.48
CA VAL A 351 18.87 9.68 -15.82
C VAL A 351 18.06 10.95 -15.61
N ARG A 352 18.24 11.62 -14.43
CA ARG A 352 17.49 12.80 -14.07
C ARG A 352 18.08 14.08 -14.66
N VAL A 353 19.35 14.38 -14.33
CA VAL A 353 19.91 15.69 -14.63
C VAL A 353 20.23 15.84 -16.12
N LYS A 354 20.92 14.86 -16.73
CA LYS A 354 21.34 14.95 -18.14
C LYS A 354 20.24 14.61 -19.13
N LYS A 355 19.44 13.57 -18.86
CA LYS A 355 18.40 13.12 -19.79
C LYS A 355 17.00 13.63 -19.48
N GLY A 356 16.71 14.06 -18.25
CA GLY A 356 15.38 14.54 -17.86
C GLY A 356 14.27 13.48 -17.97
N LEU A 357 14.63 12.20 -17.87
CA LEU A 357 13.71 11.09 -18.08
C LEU A 357 12.91 10.72 -16.82
N THR A 358 13.36 11.17 -15.66
CA THR A 358 12.73 10.93 -14.36
C THR A 358 12.90 12.13 -13.45
N TYR A 359 12.09 12.19 -12.38
CA TYR A 359 12.32 13.13 -11.27
C TYR A 359 13.21 12.53 -10.18
N ASP A 360 13.26 11.18 -10.07
CA ASP A 360 14.09 10.49 -9.09
C ASP A 360 14.64 9.18 -9.63
N ALA A 361 15.93 8.92 -9.36
CA ALA A 361 16.59 7.67 -9.68
C ALA A 361 17.60 7.33 -8.57
N PHE A 362 17.44 6.19 -7.96
CA PHE A 362 18.21 5.79 -6.78
C PHE A 362 18.65 4.33 -6.85
N SER A 363 19.64 3.97 -6.06
CA SER A 363 19.90 2.59 -5.70
C SER A 363 19.99 2.46 -4.18
N THR A 364 19.35 1.43 -3.66
CA THR A 364 19.36 1.09 -2.24
C THR A 364 20.06 -0.24 -2.03
N PHE A 365 20.75 -0.31 -0.92
CA PHE A 365 21.36 -1.51 -0.45
C PHE A 365 20.75 -1.85 0.91
N ALA A 366 20.02 -2.97 0.98
CA ALA A 366 19.32 -3.41 2.18
C ALA A 366 20.01 -4.66 2.76
N PRO A 367 21.06 -4.48 3.58
CA PRO A 367 21.76 -5.60 4.21
C PRO A 367 20.97 -6.06 5.42
N GLN A 368 20.36 -7.23 5.34
CA GLN A 368 19.65 -7.88 6.44
C GLN A 368 20.60 -8.82 7.20
N ARG A 369 20.12 -9.43 8.28
CA ARG A 369 20.94 -10.30 9.13
C ARG A 369 21.44 -11.54 8.41
N TYR A 370 20.64 -12.13 7.54
CA TYR A 370 20.95 -13.43 6.88
C TYR A 370 21.15 -13.30 5.36
N ALA A 371 20.53 -12.35 4.71
CA ALA A 371 20.68 -12.04 3.30
C ALA A 371 20.50 -10.55 3.06
N GLY A 372 21.01 -10.01 1.97
CA GLY A 372 20.77 -8.63 1.57
C GLY A 372 20.31 -8.53 0.14
N SER A 373 19.80 -7.38 -0.27
CA SER A 373 19.48 -7.07 -1.65
C SER A 373 20.09 -5.74 -2.10
N LEU A 374 20.38 -5.65 -3.39
CA LEU A 374 20.67 -4.42 -4.10
C LEU A 374 19.48 -4.14 -5.01
N THR A 375 18.88 -2.96 -4.88
CA THR A 375 17.73 -2.52 -5.66
C THR A 375 18.03 -1.21 -6.34
N VAL A 376 17.74 -1.10 -7.62
CA VAL A 376 17.72 0.16 -8.38
C VAL A 376 16.27 0.52 -8.63
N GLY A 377 15.88 1.75 -8.30
CA GLY A 377 14.53 2.24 -8.46
C GLY A 377 14.49 3.55 -9.25
N THR A 378 13.52 3.66 -10.13
CA THR A 378 13.16 4.90 -10.83
C THR A 378 11.75 4.78 -11.39
N TYR A 379 11.22 5.86 -11.92
CA TYR A 379 9.98 5.86 -12.69
C TYR A 379 10.10 6.82 -13.88
N THR A 380 9.25 6.64 -14.86
CA THR A 380 9.26 7.46 -16.06
C THR A 380 7.88 7.51 -16.70
N ARG A 381 7.69 8.37 -17.69
CA ARG A 381 6.49 8.36 -18.53
C ARG A 381 6.37 7.00 -19.23
N THR A 382 5.16 6.49 -19.35
CA THR A 382 4.90 5.12 -19.87
C THR A 382 5.54 4.88 -21.24
N GLU A 383 5.58 5.88 -22.13
CA GLU A 383 6.19 5.75 -23.46
C GLU A 383 7.71 5.59 -23.41
N ALA A 384 8.37 6.08 -22.36
CA ALA A 384 9.82 6.02 -22.19
C ALA A 384 10.28 4.75 -21.40
N THR A 385 9.36 3.86 -21.02
CA THR A 385 9.64 2.71 -20.15
C THR A 385 10.81 1.87 -20.66
N VAL A 386 10.81 1.48 -21.94
CA VAL A 386 11.87 0.61 -22.51
C VAL A 386 13.20 1.34 -22.60
N GLU A 387 13.19 2.62 -23.02
CA GLU A 387 14.40 3.46 -23.08
C GLU A 387 15.05 3.58 -21.71
N VAL A 388 14.27 3.91 -20.67
CA VAL A 388 14.81 4.10 -19.31
C VAL A 388 15.28 2.78 -18.72
N THR A 389 14.52 1.70 -18.91
CA THR A 389 14.93 0.36 -18.45
C THR A 389 16.27 -0.04 -19.05
N LYS A 390 16.40 0.07 -20.37
CA LYS A 390 17.67 -0.19 -21.05
C LYS A 390 18.79 0.68 -20.53
N PHE A 391 18.55 1.99 -20.39
CA PHE A 391 19.56 2.94 -19.95
C PHE A 391 20.05 2.66 -18.52
N VAL A 392 19.16 2.27 -17.61
CA VAL A 392 19.51 1.83 -16.25
C VAL A 392 20.41 0.57 -16.29
N LEU A 393 20.06 -0.41 -17.12
CA LEU A 393 20.86 -1.62 -17.27
C LEU A 393 22.25 -1.33 -17.91
N ASP A 394 22.31 -0.44 -18.88
CA ASP A 394 23.58 -0.01 -19.49
C ASP A 394 24.47 0.71 -18.45
N LEU A 395 23.88 1.52 -17.54
CA LEU A 395 24.62 2.16 -16.44
C LEU A 395 25.13 1.15 -15.42
N LEU A 396 24.37 0.10 -15.11
CA LEU A 396 24.80 -1.00 -14.25
C LEU A 396 25.99 -1.74 -14.88
N ASP A 397 25.90 -2.13 -16.15
CA ASP A 397 26.97 -2.83 -16.84
C ASP A 397 28.22 -1.94 -17.02
N LYS A 398 28.03 -0.65 -17.23
CA LYS A 398 29.13 0.33 -17.24
C LYS A 398 29.82 0.41 -15.87
N MET A 399 29.06 0.43 -14.78
CA MET A 399 29.62 0.37 -13.43
C MET A 399 30.39 -0.93 -13.22
N ALA A 400 29.84 -2.07 -13.63
CA ALA A 400 30.48 -3.39 -13.55
C ALA A 400 31.77 -3.50 -14.39
N SER A 401 31.94 -2.70 -15.43
CA SER A 401 33.19 -2.67 -16.23
C SER A 401 34.37 -2.05 -15.50
N GLY A 402 34.16 -1.42 -14.34
CA GLY A 402 35.22 -0.85 -13.50
C GLY A 402 35.64 0.56 -13.91
N ASP A 403 34.74 1.34 -14.54
CA ASP A 403 35.03 2.73 -14.95
C ASP A 403 34.86 3.74 -13.78
N VAL A 404 35.13 3.32 -12.55
CA VAL A 404 35.07 4.19 -11.38
C VAL A 404 36.31 5.04 -11.28
N THR A 405 36.11 6.34 -11.08
CA THR A 405 37.22 7.29 -10.98
C THR A 405 37.67 7.50 -9.53
N GLN A 406 38.93 7.85 -9.33
CA GLN A 406 39.45 8.23 -8.01
C GLN A 406 38.65 9.39 -7.39
N LYS A 407 38.22 10.35 -8.20
CA LYS A 407 37.41 11.51 -7.75
C LYS A 407 36.05 11.09 -7.17
N GLU A 408 35.36 10.12 -7.80
CA GLU A 408 34.09 9.59 -7.26
C GLU A 408 34.33 8.83 -5.95
N LEU A 409 35.38 8.04 -5.88
CA LEU A 409 35.77 7.36 -4.66
C LEU A 409 36.04 8.34 -3.53
N ASP A 410 36.85 9.36 -3.76
CA ASP A 410 37.21 10.36 -2.74
C ASP A 410 35.97 11.13 -2.27
N PHE A 411 35.09 11.53 -3.19
CA PHE A 411 33.84 12.17 -2.86
C PHE A 411 32.94 11.28 -1.98
N ALA A 412 32.79 10.01 -2.34
CA ALA A 412 31.95 9.07 -1.57
C ALA A 412 32.53 8.79 -0.17
N ARG A 413 33.88 8.66 -0.05
CA ARG A 413 34.56 8.51 1.24
C ARG A 413 34.34 9.73 2.12
N ASP A 414 34.54 10.94 1.59
CA ASP A 414 34.39 12.17 2.33
C ASP A 414 32.94 12.38 2.78
N TYR A 415 31.98 12.07 1.93
CA TYR A 415 30.56 12.13 2.26
C TYR A 415 30.19 11.17 3.39
N LEU A 416 30.43 9.86 3.20
CA LEU A 416 30.02 8.82 4.17
C LEU A 416 30.75 8.99 5.52
N SER A 417 32.06 9.31 5.48
CA SER A 417 32.79 9.55 6.71
C SER A 417 32.47 10.88 7.39
N GLY A 418 32.06 11.90 6.60
CA GLY A 418 31.72 13.23 7.09
C GLY A 418 30.30 13.34 7.63
N VAL A 419 29.34 12.62 7.06
CA VAL A 419 27.95 12.60 7.56
C VAL A 419 27.78 11.74 8.81
N TYR A 420 28.68 10.80 9.04
CA TYR A 420 28.61 9.88 10.19
C TYR A 420 28.60 10.56 11.57
N PRO A 421 29.51 11.56 11.85
CA PRO A 421 29.43 12.37 13.07
C PRO A 421 28.09 13.10 13.24
N ILE A 422 27.57 13.70 12.17
CA ILE A 422 26.29 14.43 12.17
C ILE A 422 25.13 13.50 12.56
N GLN A 423 25.14 12.30 12.02
CA GLN A 423 24.17 11.25 12.35
C GLN A 423 24.45 10.51 13.67
N SER A 424 25.35 11.01 14.49
CA SER A 424 25.72 10.51 15.82
C SER A 424 25.82 11.67 16.83
N GLU A 425 25.04 12.74 16.61
CA GLU A 425 25.11 13.96 17.43
C GLU A 425 24.30 13.85 18.72
N THR A 426 23.14 13.17 18.67
CA THR A 426 22.28 12.98 19.83
C THR A 426 22.55 11.63 20.51
N ALA A 427 22.25 11.56 21.80
CA ALA A 427 22.37 10.31 22.57
C ALA A 427 21.49 9.19 21.96
N GLU A 428 20.32 9.55 21.47
CA GLU A 428 19.39 8.63 20.80
C GLU A 428 19.99 8.04 19.50
N GLN A 429 20.61 8.88 18.66
CA GLN A 429 21.28 8.42 17.45
C GLN A 429 22.47 7.50 17.75
N VAL A 430 23.21 7.79 18.82
CA VAL A 430 24.32 6.94 19.27
C VAL A 430 23.80 5.60 19.77
N ASP A 431 22.74 5.60 20.58
CA ASP A 431 22.09 4.38 21.09
C ASP A 431 21.55 3.51 19.94
N ASP A 432 20.86 4.11 18.98
CA ASP A 432 20.36 3.42 17.78
C ASP A 432 21.47 2.68 17.01
N ARG A 433 22.63 3.34 16.83
CA ARG A 433 23.79 2.71 16.18
C ARG A 433 24.38 1.57 17.00
N ILE A 434 24.42 1.71 18.32
CA ILE A 434 24.92 0.67 19.22
C ILE A 434 23.99 -0.54 19.19
N LEU A 435 22.68 -0.31 19.32
CA LEU A 435 21.68 -1.38 19.27
C LEU A 435 21.65 -2.05 17.90
N THR A 436 21.71 -1.27 16.82
CA THR A 436 21.80 -1.80 15.45
C THR A 436 23.05 -2.68 15.29
N ALA A 437 24.23 -2.25 15.77
CA ALA A 437 25.43 -3.08 15.71
C ALA A 437 25.26 -4.38 16.50
N ALA A 438 24.58 -4.32 17.65
CA ALA A 438 24.31 -5.49 18.48
C ALA A 438 23.27 -6.45 17.86
N VAL A 439 22.26 -5.95 17.14
CA VAL A 439 21.28 -6.76 16.38
C VAL A 439 21.97 -7.58 15.30
N PHE A 440 22.95 -6.99 14.62
CA PHE A 440 23.69 -7.63 13.53
C PHE A 440 24.96 -8.36 13.95
N ASP A 441 25.18 -8.53 15.25
CA ASP A 441 26.39 -9.16 15.83
C ASP A 441 27.69 -8.56 15.29
N LEU A 442 27.73 -7.23 15.10
CA LEU A 442 28.92 -6.55 14.61
C LEU A 442 29.96 -6.40 15.74
N PRO A 443 31.26 -6.24 15.41
CA PRO A 443 32.30 -6.01 16.41
C PRO A 443 31.99 -4.83 17.30
N GLU A 444 32.36 -4.90 18.58
CA GLU A 444 32.11 -3.84 19.58
C GLU A 444 32.69 -2.48 19.16
N ASP A 445 33.81 -2.49 18.43
CA ASP A 445 34.45 -1.29 17.91
C ASP A 445 33.92 -0.79 16.56
N TYR A 446 32.87 -1.43 16.02
CA TYR A 446 32.36 -1.15 14.67
C TYR A 446 32.06 0.34 14.48
N ASN A 447 31.23 0.91 15.34
CA ASN A 447 30.82 2.32 15.23
C ASN A 447 32.00 3.29 15.39
N ARG A 448 32.95 2.96 16.26
CA ARG A 448 34.13 3.78 16.48
C ARG A 448 35.09 3.77 15.28
N THR A 449 35.20 2.63 14.60
CA THR A 449 36.16 2.44 13.49
C THR A 449 35.52 2.67 12.11
N TYR A 450 34.20 2.89 12.03
CA TYR A 450 33.48 3.04 10.77
C TYR A 450 34.07 4.16 9.87
N PRO A 451 34.29 5.41 10.34
CA PRO A 451 34.80 6.46 9.47
C PRO A 451 36.21 6.15 8.93
N GLU A 452 37.05 5.51 9.74
CA GLU A 452 38.39 5.13 9.35
C GLU A 452 38.36 3.98 8.30
N LYS A 453 37.52 2.97 8.54
CA LYS A 453 37.32 1.86 7.60
C LYS A 453 36.79 2.34 6.26
N VAL A 454 35.84 3.28 6.24
CA VAL A 454 35.32 3.88 5.01
C VAL A 454 36.44 4.62 4.25
N ARG A 455 37.26 5.41 4.93
CA ARG A 455 38.39 6.12 4.30
C ARG A 455 39.47 5.17 3.77
N ALA A 456 39.64 4.01 4.37
CA ALA A 456 40.63 3.02 3.96
C ALA A 456 40.22 2.21 2.71
N ILE A 457 38.96 2.28 2.25
CA ILE A 457 38.49 1.54 1.06
C ILE A 457 39.23 2.04 -0.17
N THR A 458 39.82 1.17 -0.95
CA THR A 458 40.63 1.49 -2.13
C THR A 458 39.84 1.38 -3.43
N LEU A 459 40.30 2.04 -4.49
CA LEU A 459 39.68 1.95 -5.82
C LEU A 459 39.57 0.50 -6.33
N PRO A 460 40.60 -0.36 -6.21
CA PRO A 460 40.47 -1.77 -6.59
C PRO A 460 39.36 -2.52 -5.83
N GLN A 461 39.11 -2.20 -4.55
CA GLN A 461 38.01 -2.80 -3.80
C GLN A 461 36.64 -2.35 -4.36
N VAL A 462 36.50 -1.07 -4.70
CA VAL A 462 35.26 -0.56 -5.32
C VAL A 462 35.04 -1.20 -6.69
N GLU A 463 36.07 -1.31 -7.52
CA GLU A 463 36.00 -1.99 -8.83
C GLU A 463 35.63 -3.48 -8.69
N GLN A 464 36.14 -4.15 -7.66
CA GLN A 464 35.79 -5.54 -7.35
C GLN A 464 34.29 -5.65 -6.96
N MET A 465 33.78 -4.76 -6.10
CA MET A 465 32.35 -4.71 -5.73
C MET A 465 31.47 -4.39 -6.94
N ALA A 466 31.87 -3.41 -7.73
CA ALA A 466 31.16 -3.04 -8.95
C ALA A 466 31.04 -4.23 -9.91
N LYS A 467 32.15 -4.91 -10.20
CA LYS A 467 32.18 -6.09 -11.08
C LYS A 467 31.33 -7.25 -10.55
N ARG A 468 31.28 -7.45 -9.23
CA ARG A 468 30.56 -8.57 -8.62
C ARG A 468 29.06 -8.32 -8.48
N TYR A 469 28.66 -7.10 -8.10
CA TYR A 469 27.29 -6.83 -7.69
C TYR A 469 26.50 -5.96 -8.67
N PHE A 470 27.13 -5.16 -9.55
CA PHE A 470 26.42 -4.26 -10.45
C PHE A 470 26.18 -4.82 -11.85
N THR A 471 26.63 -6.04 -12.15
CA THR A 471 26.29 -6.71 -13.41
C THR A 471 24.78 -6.96 -13.52
N CYS A 472 24.20 -6.66 -14.68
CA CYS A 472 22.80 -6.93 -14.99
C CYS A 472 22.55 -8.28 -15.68
N LYS A 473 23.49 -9.22 -15.59
CA LYS A 473 23.38 -10.55 -16.22
C LYS A 473 22.30 -11.40 -15.55
N ASP A 474 22.27 -11.40 -14.21
CA ASP A 474 21.38 -12.22 -13.40
C ASP A 474 20.61 -11.27 -12.45
N VAL A 475 19.51 -10.71 -12.96
CA VAL A 475 18.68 -9.70 -12.26
C VAL A 475 17.21 -9.94 -12.52
N ASP A 476 16.39 -9.62 -11.52
CA ASP A 476 14.95 -9.43 -11.67
C ASP A 476 14.64 -7.97 -11.96
N ILE A 477 13.74 -7.75 -12.91
CA ILE A 477 13.26 -6.43 -13.32
C ILE A 477 11.74 -6.41 -13.15
N VAL A 478 11.20 -5.42 -12.47
CA VAL A 478 9.76 -5.24 -12.32
C VAL A 478 9.37 -3.90 -12.94
N LEU A 479 8.38 -3.96 -13.84
CA LEU A 479 7.81 -2.81 -14.53
C LEU A 479 6.32 -2.73 -14.18
N ALA A 480 5.87 -1.70 -13.44
CA ALA A 480 4.46 -1.52 -13.12
C ALA A 480 3.92 -0.27 -13.84
N GLY A 481 3.07 -0.47 -14.85
CA GLY A 481 2.52 0.60 -15.72
C GLY A 481 1.58 0.04 -16.76
N ASP A 482 1.15 0.88 -17.73
CA ASP A 482 0.29 0.45 -18.83
C ASP A 482 1.10 -0.34 -19.87
N ALA A 483 1.03 -1.68 -19.76
CA ALA A 483 1.80 -2.58 -20.62
C ALA A 483 1.44 -2.45 -22.11
N SER A 484 0.22 -1.99 -22.44
CA SER A 484 -0.20 -1.81 -23.83
C SER A 484 0.69 -0.84 -24.59
N ALA A 485 1.26 0.14 -23.90
CA ALA A 485 2.11 1.18 -24.50
C ALA A 485 3.54 0.71 -24.79
N PHE A 486 4.06 -0.34 -24.10
CA PHE A 486 5.46 -0.73 -24.22
C PHE A 486 5.72 -2.23 -24.44
N ARG A 487 4.70 -3.09 -24.37
CA ARG A 487 4.81 -4.56 -24.44
C ARG A 487 5.62 -5.05 -25.65
N ASP A 488 5.30 -4.58 -26.85
CA ASP A 488 5.96 -5.05 -28.08
C ASP A 488 7.39 -4.51 -28.20
N ALA A 489 7.61 -3.25 -27.80
CA ALA A 489 8.95 -2.66 -27.74
C ALA A 489 9.84 -3.38 -26.72
N LEU A 490 9.29 -3.78 -25.58
CA LEU A 490 9.99 -4.52 -24.53
C LEU A 490 10.47 -5.89 -25.05
N LYS A 491 9.58 -6.65 -25.71
CA LYS A 491 9.94 -7.95 -26.31
C LYS A 491 11.00 -7.83 -27.39
N LYS A 492 10.95 -6.75 -28.16
CA LYS A 492 11.93 -6.48 -29.23
C LYS A 492 13.30 -6.10 -28.65
N GLU A 493 13.34 -5.28 -27.59
CA GLU A 493 14.61 -4.82 -26.99
C GLU A 493 15.29 -5.91 -26.16
N PHE A 494 14.51 -6.79 -25.52
CA PHE A 494 15.03 -7.86 -24.65
C PHE A 494 14.66 -9.26 -25.14
N PRO A 495 15.10 -9.69 -26.34
CA PRO A 495 14.65 -10.95 -26.95
C PRO A 495 15.09 -12.21 -26.18
N GLY A 496 16.10 -12.09 -25.32
CA GLY A 496 16.59 -13.21 -24.49
C GLY A 496 16.07 -13.19 -23.04
N ALA A 497 15.21 -12.23 -22.67
CA ALA A 497 14.66 -12.17 -21.33
C ALA A 497 13.40 -13.04 -21.20
N GLN A 498 13.25 -13.66 -20.04
CA GLN A 498 11.97 -14.26 -19.66
C GLN A 498 11.02 -13.12 -19.23
N ILE A 499 9.91 -12.95 -19.93
CA ILE A 499 8.92 -11.90 -19.60
C ILE A 499 7.67 -12.57 -19.08
N THR A 500 7.27 -12.21 -17.84
CA THR A 500 6.02 -12.62 -17.21
C THR A 500 5.15 -11.40 -17.00
N GLU A 501 3.94 -11.42 -17.53
CA GLU A 501 2.97 -10.33 -17.36
C GLU A 501 1.93 -10.73 -16.31
N LEU A 502 1.71 -9.86 -15.33
CA LEU A 502 0.73 -9.97 -14.26
C LEU A 502 -0.28 -8.83 -14.42
N ARG A 503 -1.55 -9.10 -14.18
CA ARG A 503 -2.51 -8.02 -14.06
C ARG A 503 -2.36 -7.35 -12.70
N PHE A 504 -2.54 -6.03 -12.67
CA PHE A 504 -2.40 -5.23 -11.45
C PHE A 504 -3.34 -5.70 -10.31
N ASP A 505 -4.55 -6.09 -10.67
CA ASP A 505 -5.61 -6.57 -9.76
C ASP A 505 -5.52 -8.07 -9.39
N GLU A 506 -4.54 -8.79 -9.91
CA GLU A 506 -4.34 -10.24 -9.68
C GLU A 506 -3.06 -10.54 -8.90
N VAL A 507 -2.31 -9.52 -8.50
CA VAL A 507 -1.02 -9.74 -7.82
C VAL A 507 -1.22 -10.33 -6.43
N ASP A 508 -0.76 -11.57 -6.23
CA ASP A 508 -0.63 -12.23 -4.94
C ASP A 508 0.81 -12.71 -4.72
N VAL A 509 1.53 -12.00 -3.87
CA VAL A 509 2.95 -12.29 -3.60
C VAL A 509 3.17 -13.55 -2.76
N LEU A 510 2.13 -14.14 -2.21
CA LEU A 510 2.23 -15.42 -1.49
C LEU A 510 2.02 -16.61 -2.42
N SER A 511 1.41 -16.40 -3.56
CA SER A 511 1.25 -17.42 -4.59
C SER A 511 2.58 -17.72 -5.29
N PRO A 512 2.86 -18.99 -5.66
CA PRO A 512 4.08 -19.37 -6.39
C PRO A 512 4.27 -18.66 -7.72
N ASP A 513 3.18 -18.37 -8.42
CA ASP A 513 3.15 -17.70 -9.73
C ASP A 513 2.81 -16.21 -9.64
N LEU A 514 2.77 -15.65 -8.42
CA LEU A 514 2.43 -14.26 -8.09
C LEU A 514 1.00 -13.85 -8.50
N ARG A 515 0.12 -14.81 -8.69
CA ARG A 515 -1.29 -14.55 -9.02
C ARG A 515 -2.20 -15.00 -7.91
N GLU A 516 -3.22 -14.22 -7.64
CA GLU A 516 -4.31 -14.72 -6.81
C GLU A 516 -4.77 -16.08 -7.36
N PRO A 517 -4.94 -17.10 -6.49
CA PRO A 517 -5.56 -18.34 -6.93
C PRO A 517 -6.87 -17.97 -7.62
N ASN A 518 -6.94 -18.22 -8.91
CA ASN A 518 -8.11 -17.91 -9.69
C ASN A 518 -9.33 -18.61 -9.06
N GLN A 519 -10.04 -17.92 -8.17
CA GLN A 519 -11.39 -18.35 -7.80
C GLN A 519 -12.34 -18.28 -8.99
N THR A 520 -11.87 -17.76 -10.14
CA THR A 520 -12.57 -17.67 -11.42
C THR A 520 -11.96 -18.55 -12.50
N ALA A 521 -10.84 -19.24 -12.24
CA ALA A 521 -10.24 -20.18 -13.19
C ALA A 521 -9.96 -21.52 -12.49
N ALA A 522 -10.97 -22.22 -12.07
CA ALA A 522 -11.08 -23.57 -12.62
C ALA A 522 -10.93 -23.36 -14.13
N ALA A 523 -9.84 -23.84 -14.74
CA ALA A 523 -9.56 -23.64 -16.16
C ALA A 523 -10.88 -23.74 -16.91
N ALA A 524 -11.21 -22.70 -17.73
CA ALA A 524 -12.45 -22.67 -18.45
C ALA A 524 -12.57 -23.99 -19.19
N THR A 525 -13.17 -24.97 -18.55
CA THR A 525 -13.41 -26.24 -19.20
C THR A 525 -14.64 -26.07 -20.05
N PRO A 526 -14.74 -26.77 -21.18
CA PRO A 526 -15.98 -26.77 -21.97
C PRO A 526 -17.20 -27.07 -21.10
N GLU A 527 -17.05 -27.91 -20.08
CA GLU A 527 -18.13 -28.29 -19.15
C GLU A 527 -18.54 -27.09 -18.25
N SER A 528 -17.59 -26.32 -17.70
CA SER A 528 -17.92 -25.16 -16.87
C SER A 528 -18.55 -24.02 -17.66
N ALA A 529 -18.13 -23.83 -18.92
CA ALA A 529 -18.75 -22.89 -19.85
C ALA A 529 -20.18 -23.32 -20.24
N GLN A 530 -20.40 -24.60 -20.50
CA GLN A 530 -21.71 -25.14 -20.82
C GLN A 530 -22.65 -25.03 -19.62
N GLN A 531 -22.19 -25.38 -18.40
CA GLN A 531 -22.96 -25.27 -17.18
C GLN A 531 -23.31 -23.81 -16.85
N GLY A 532 -22.35 -22.89 -17.01
CA GLY A 532 -22.59 -21.46 -16.81
C GLY A 532 -23.63 -20.89 -17.77
N LYS A 533 -23.57 -21.31 -19.03
CA LYS A 533 -24.58 -20.96 -20.04
C LYS A 533 -25.97 -21.48 -19.69
N GLU A 534 -26.08 -22.72 -19.22
CA GLU A 534 -27.33 -23.33 -18.79
C GLU A 534 -27.98 -22.61 -17.61
N ILE A 535 -27.17 -22.26 -16.59
CA ILE A 535 -27.63 -21.48 -15.43
C ILE A 535 -28.15 -20.11 -15.85
N LEU A 536 -27.41 -19.39 -16.72
CA LEU A 536 -27.80 -18.06 -17.20
C LEU A 536 -29.10 -18.13 -18.03
N LEU A 537 -29.23 -19.12 -18.88
CA LEU A 537 -30.47 -19.32 -19.67
C LEU A 537 -31.66 -19.70 -18.77
N ALA A 538 -31.44 -20.57 -17.75
CA ALA A 538 -32.48 -20.91 -16.78
C ALA A 538 -32.96 -19.66 -16.02
N ALA A 539 -32.02 -18.81 -15.59
CA ALA A 539 -32.30 -17.56 -14.91
C ALA A 539 -33.08 -16.57 -15.81
N ALA A 540 -32.66 -16.40 -17.05
CA ALA A 540 -33.34 -15.54 -18.01
C ALA A 540 -34.79 -16.03 -18.28
N ASN A 541 -34.98 -17.33 -18.41
CA ASN A 541 -36.31 -17.93 -18.59
C ASN A 541 -37.18 -17.77 -17.35
N ALA A 542 -36.65 -17.99 -16.16
CA ALA A 542 -37.36 -17.80 -14.90
C ALA A 542 -37.78 -16.33 -14.68
N ALA A 543 -36.97 -15.38 -15.11
CA ALA A 543 -37.26 -13.95 -15.00
C ALA A 543 -38.34 -13.47 -16.03
N GLY A 544 -38.57 -14.19 -17.12
CA GLY A 544 -39.60 -13.80 -18.11
C GLY A 544 -39.36 -14.28 -19.54
N GLY A 545 -38.19 -14.90 -19.81
CA GLY A 545 -37.84 -15.48 -21.11
C GLY A 545 -37.90 -14.45 -22.25
N GLU A 546 -38.44 -14.84 -23.38
CA GLU A 546 -38.51 -14.00 -24.59
C GLU A 546 -39.24 -12.67 -24.39
N LYS A 547 -40.13 -12.56 -23.40
CA LYS A 547 -40.81 -11.30 -23.09
C LYS A 547 -39.85 -10.20 -22.72
N LEU A 548 -38.71 -10.53 -22.04
CA LEU A 548 -37.69 -9.56 -21.68
C LEU A 548 -37.09 -8.84 -22.90
N ALA A 549 -37.04 -9.50 -24.07
CA ALA A 549 -36.51 -8.90 -25.30
C ALA A 549 -37.44 -7.79 -25.86
N SER A 550 -38.71 -7.76 -25.44
CA SER A 550 -39.66 -6.72 -25.85
C SER A 550 -39.50 -5.42 -25.06
N ILE A 551 -38.79 -5.47 -23.92
CA ILE A 551 -38.58 -4.30 -23.07
C ILE A 551 -37.44 -3.47 -23.63
N LYS A 552 -37.76 -2.28 -24.13
CA LYS A 552 -36.79 -1.32 -24.68
C LYS A 552 -36.45 -0.23 -23.66
N THR A 553 -37.44 0.18 -22.88
CA THR A 553 -37.32 1.21 -21.89
C THR A 553 -37.98 0.77 -20.58
N LEU A 554 -37.48 1.30 -19.46
CA LEU A 554 -37.96 0.95 -18.13
C LEU A 554 -37.98 2.21 -17.23
N GLY A 555 -39.17 2.53 -16.69
CA GLY A 555 -39.31 3.54 -15.65
C GLY A 555 -39.38 2.87 -14.29
N ILE A 556 -38.62 3.36 -13.31
CA ILE A 556 -38.60 2.81 -11.96
C ILE A 556 -38.63 3.95 -10.95
N ASN A 557 -39.55 3.88 -9.98
CA ASN A 557 -39.50 4.74 -8.80
C ASN A 557 -39.09 3.90 -7.58
N GLU A 558 -38.09 4.34 -6.83
CA GLU A 558 -37.63 3.63 -5.66
C GLU A 558 -37.35 4.58 -4.48
N ASN A 559 -37.60 4.09 -3.27
CA ASN A 559 -37.20 4.72 -2.04
C ASN A 559 -36.06 3.89 -1.43
N GLY A 560 -35.02 4.56 -0.95
CA GLY A 560 -33.90 3.90 -0.33
C GLY A 560 -33.34 4.65 0.85
N LYS A 561 -32.32 4.09 1.44
CA LYS A 561 -31.51 4.76 2.47
C LYS A 561 -30.05 4.32 2.37
N LEU A 562 -29.18 5.27 2.65
CA LEU A 562 -27.74 5.07 2.80
C LEU A 562 -27.43 4.95 4.28
N SER A 563 -26.64 3.94 4.63
CA SER A 563 -26.19 3.74 6.02
C SER A 563 -24.79 4.30 6.21
N TYR A 564 -24.66 5.25 7.15
CA TYR A 564 -23.40 5.86 7.57
C TYR A 564 -23.14 5.62 9.05
N PRO A 565 -21.91 5.72 9.54
CA PRO A 565 -21.60 5.63 10.98
C PRO A 565 -22.35 6.65 11.84
N GLN A 566 -22.78 7.79 11.24
CA GLN A 566 -23.50 8.87 11.93
C GLN A 566 -25.03 8.74 11.83
N GLY A 567 -25.55 7.73 11.13
CA GLY A 567 -26.97 7.47 10.94
C GLY A 567 -27.38 7.36 9.47
N ASP A 568 -28.60 6.86 9.24
CA ASP A 568 -29.12 6.62 7.89
C ASP A 568 -29.59 7.91 7.22
N ALA A 569 -29.31 8.05 5.91
CA ALA A 569 -29.81 9.13 5.06
C ALA A 569 -30.84 8.60 4.04
N PRO A 570 -32.10 9.05 4.09
CA PRO A 570 -33.12 8.62 3.15
C PRO A 570 -32.88 9.23 1.76
N LEU A 571 -33.21 8.45 0.73
CA LEU A 571 -33.17 8.92 -0.66
C LEU A 571 -34.39 8.44 -1.45
N LYS A 572 -34.71 9.19 -2.51
CA LYS A 572 -35.70 8.81 -3.53
C LYS A 572 -35.05 8.90 -4.88
N VAL A 573 -35.32 7.90 -5.73
CA VAL A 573 -34.76 7.86 -7.09
C VAL A 573 -35.87 7.58 -8.09
N LYS A 574 -35.81 8.30 -9.19
CA LYS A 574 -36.64 8.03 -10.37
C LYS A 574 -35.69 7.70 -11.53
N TRP A 575 -35.74 6.47 -11.96
CA TRP A 575 -34.94 5.99 -13.08
C TRP A 575 -35.71 5.97 -14.39
N MET A 576 -35.07 6.38 -15.49
CA MET A 576 -35.42 6.08 -16.85
C MET A 576 -34.26 5.32 -17.48
N VAL A 577 -34.49 4.05 -17.81
CA VAL A 577 -33.51 3.19 -18.44
C VAL A 577 -33.90 2.96 -19.89
N SER A 578 -32.96 3.08 -20.82
CA SER A 578 -33.11 2.71 -22.23
C SER A 578 -32.02 1.68 -22.55
N TYR A 579 -32.48 0.42 -22.68
CA TYR A 579 -31.58 -0.69 -22.96
C TYR A 579 -30.92 -0.56 -24.34
N PRO A 580 -29.65 -1.01 -24.50
CA PRO A 580 -28.90 -1.81 -23.53
C PRO A 580 -28.05 -0.98 -22.55
N ASP A 581 -27.81 0.32 -22.73
CA ASP A 581 -26.68 1.03 -22.11
C ASP A 581 -26.93 2.49 -21.74
N ARG A 582 -28.18 2.99 -21.80
CA ARG A 582 -28.50 4.37 -21.41
C ARG A 582 -29.38 4.42 -20.16
N SER A 583 -29.07 5.37 -19.27
CA SER A 583 -29.88 5.62 -18.08
C SER A 583 -29.88 7.08 -17.68
N HIS A 584 -30.99 7.54 -17.13
CA HIS A 584 -31.15 8.80 -16.45
C HIS A 584 -31.78 8.55 -15.06
N GLY A 585 -31.16 9.00 -14.02
CA GLY A 585 -31.67 8.86 -12.65
C GLY A 585 -31.77 10.21 -11.95
N ASP A 586 -33.01 10.65 -11.60
CA ASP A 586 -33.20 11.79 -10.73
C ASP A 586 -33.16 11.33 -9.29
N VAL A 587 -32.13 11.76 -8.55
CA VAL A 587 -31.87 11.36 -7.18
C VAL A 587 -32.12 12.54 -6.25
N LYS A 588 -33.01 12.34 -5.30
CA LYS A 588 -33.24 13.27 -4.21
C LYS A 588 -32.69 12.68 -2.91
N LEU A 589 -31.59 13.27 -2.43
CA LEU A 589 -30.92 12.89 -1.19
C LEU A 589 -30.95 14.07 -0.22
N ALA A 590 -31.72 13.96 0.85
CA ALA A 590 -32.00 15.07 1.75
C ALA A 590 -32.52 16.33 0.96
N ASP A 591 -31.79 17.45 1.01
CA ASP A 591 -32.10 18.68 0.29
C ASP A 591 -31.39 18.84 -1.05
N GLN A 592 -30.72 17.79 -1.54
CA GLN A 592 -29.97 17.82 -2.78
C GLN A 592 -30.67 17.03 -3.88
N GLU A 593 -30.73 17.62 -5.08
CA GLU A 593 -31.19 16.97 -6.29
C GLU A 593 -30.02 16.80 -7.25
N ILE A 594 -29.85 15.56 -7.75
CA ILE A 594 -28.72 15.17 -8.59
C ILE A 594 -29.28 14.36 -9.75
N ALA A 595 -28.99 14.75 -11.00
CA ALA A 595 -29.24 13.87 -12.12
C ALA A 595 -27.98 13.05 -12.43
N GLN A 596 -28.18 11.75 -12.55
CA GLN A 596 -27.14 10.78 -12.92
C GLN A 596 -27.43 10.25 -14.32
N VAL A 597 -26.54 10.51 -15.27
CA VAL A 597 -26.82 10.22 -16.68
C VAL A 597 -25.70 9.35 -17.30
N CYS A 598 -26.13 8.36 -18.08
CA CYS A 598 -25.30 7.60 -19.00
C CYS A 598 -25.98 7.61 -20.39
N ASP A 599 -25.27 8.11 -21.41
CA ASP A 599 -25.79 8.17 -22.78
C ASP A 599 -25.36 6.97 -23.66
N GLY A 600 -24.67 5.97 -23.05
CA GLY A 600 -24.09 4.80 -23.72
C GLY A 600 -22.62 4.95 -24.09
N THR A 601 -22.10 6.19 -24.24
CA THR A 601 -20.74 6.51 -24.62
C THR A 601 -20.03 7.34 -23.57
N SER A 602 -20.76 8.15 -22.83
CA SER A 602 -20.30 9.04 -21.76
C SER A 602 -21.21 8.91 -20.53
N SER A 603 -20.72 9.34 -19.39
CA SER A 603 -21.53 9.46 -18.18
C SER A 603 -21.17 10.72 -17.40
N TRP A 604 -22.15 11.30 -16.70
CA TRP A 604 -21.95 12.47 -15.87
C TRP A 604 -22.96 12.56 -14.72
N LEU A 605 -22.60 13.34 -13.72
CA LEU A 605 -23.51 13.82 -12.69
C LEU A 605 -23.80 15.30 -12.90
N GLN A 606 -25.07 15.67 -12.80
CA GLN A 606 -25.51 17.04 -12.89
C GLN A 606 -26.00 17.50 -11.50
N PHE A 607 -25.45 18.57 -11.00
CA PHE A 607 -25.79 19.27 -9.77
C PHE A 607 -26.35 20.66 -10.09
N ALA A 608 -26.93 21.32 -9.13
CA ALA A 608 -27.33 22.72 -9.26
C ALA A 608 -26.18 23.67 -9.65
N GLN A 609 -24.94 23.34 -9.26
CA GLN A 609 -23.75 24.17 -9.50
C GLN A 609 -22.97 23.79 -10.77
N GLY A 610 -23.34 22.73 -11.49
CA GLY A 610 -22.65 22.31 -12.71
C GLY A 610 -22.65 20.80 -12.96
N ILE A 611 -21.85 20.41 -13.94
CA ILE A 611 -21.74 19.02 -14.38
C ILE A 611 -20.37 18.48 -14.02
N ARG A 612 -20.37 17.22 -13.53
CA ARG A 612 -19.17 16.45 -13.32
C ARG A 612 -19.12 15.28 -14.29
N ASP A 613 -18.05 15.19 -15.08
CA ASP A 613 -17.79 14.08 -15.98
C ASP A 613 -17.40 12.82 -15.19
N THR A 614 -18.07 11.71 -15.47
CA THR A 614 -17.82 10.40 -14.87
C THR A 614 -17.56 9.32 -15.93
N THR A 615 -17.28 9.72 -17.16
CA THR A 615 -17.01 8.82 -18.29
C THR A 615 -15.92 7.77 -18.01
N PRO A 616 -14.85 8.04 -17.25
CA PRO A 616 -13.90 7.00 -16.85
C PRO A 616 -14.51 5.86 -16.04
N MET A 617 -15.69 6.07 -15.44
CA MET A 617 -16.44 5.08 -14.65
C MET A 617 -17.67 4.53 -15.38
N ILE A 618 -17.77 4.67 -16.70
CA ILE A 618 -18.96 4.29 -17.48
C ILE A 618 -19.35 2.81 -17.35
N SER A 619 -18.36 1.92 -17.10
CA SER A 619 -18.62 0.50 -16.86
C SER A 619 -19.52 0.27 -15.63
N GLU A 620 -19.44 1.12 -14.64
CA GLU A 620 -20.25 1.04 -13.41
C GLU A 620 -21.70 1.44 -13.68
N PHE A 621 -21.92 2.47 -14.50
CA PHE A 621 -23.25 2.84 -14.97
C PHE A 621 -23.89 1.72 -15.79
N LYS A 622 -23.13 1.13 -16.73
CA LYS A 622 -23.58 -0.01 -17.53
C LYS A 622 -23.86 -1.24 -16.67
N ARG A 623 -23.13 -1.43 -15.58
CA ARG A 623 -23.39 -2.47 -14.58
C ARG A 623 -24.74 -2.26 -13.90
N GLY A 624 -25.03 -1.04 -13.43
CA GLY A 624 -26.32 -0.71 -12.85
C GLY A 624 -27.47 -1.00 -13.82
N ILE A 625 -27.35 -0.53 -15.06
CA ILE A 625 -28.36 -0.80 -16.14
C ILE A 625 -28.57 -2.31 -16.33
N SER A 626 -27.50 -3.09 -16.35
CA SER A 626 -27.56 -4.53 -16.56
C SER A 626 -28.20 -5.27 -15.38
N LEU A 627 -28.07 -4.76 -14.16
CA LEU A 627 -28.55 -5.42 -12.94
C LEU A 627 -29.93 -4.97 -12.44
N PHE A 628 -30.54 -3.94 -13.05
CA PHE A 628 -31.90 -3.54 -12.68
C PHE A 628 -32.89 -4.72 -12.71
N GLY A 629 -33.79 -4.73 -11.74
CA GLY A 629 -34.82 -5.75 -11.60
C GLY A 629 -34.33 -7.15 -11.29
N GLY A 630 -33.09 -7.30 -10.81
CA GLY A 630 -32.46 -8.60 -10.57
C GLY A 630 -31.87 -9.19 -11.85
N GLY A 631 -31.33 -8.31 -12.74
CA GLY A 631 -30.54 -8.73 -13.90
C GLY A 631 -31.24 -8.69 -15.28
N TRP A 632 -32.32 -7.93 -15.46
CA TRP A 632 -33.04 -7.90 -16.71
C TRP A 632 -32.18 -7.54 -17.93
N GLY A 633 -31.28 -6.53 -17.79
CA GLY A 633 -30.37 -6.15 -18.86
C GLY A 633 -29.31 -7.22 -19.18
N LEU A 634 -28.90 -8.02 -18.19
CA LEU A 634 -28.03 -9.19 -18.41
C LEU A 634 -28.78 -10.29 -19.17
N TYR A 635 -30.02 -10.58 -18.75
CA TYR A 635 -30.82 -11.65 -19.37
C TYR A 635 -31.17 -11.35 -20.83
N GLN A 636 -31.40 -10.09 -21.21
CA GLN A 636 -31.56 -9.69 -22.61
C GLN A 636 -30.31 -10.02 -23.43
N GLN A 637 -29.11 -9.79 -22.89
CA GLN A 637 -27.84 -10.13 -23.55
C GLN A 637 -27.62 -11.65 -23.65
N VAL A 638 -28.02 -12.41 -22.61
CA VAL A 638 -27.98 -13.89 -22.63
C VAL A 638 -28.90 -14.45 -23.70
N LEU A 639 -30.16 -14.01 -23.76
CA LEU A 639 -31.15 -14.44 -24.75
C LEU A 639 -30.75 -14.07 -26.19
N ALA A 640 -30.05 -12.95 -26.36
CA ALA A 640 -29.50 -12.52 -27.64
C ALA A 640 -28.19 -13.26 -28.02
N GLY A 641 -27.67 -14.17 -27.18
CA GLY A 641 -26.42 -14.89 -27.42
C GLY A 641 -25.17 -14.02 -27.34
N LYS A 642 -25.27 -12.81 -26.75
CA LYS A 642 -24.19 -11.83 -26.64
C LYS A 642 -23.41 -11.93 -25.32
N LEU A 643 -23.98 -12.62 -24.32
CA LEU A 643 -23.36 -12.84 -23.02
C LEU A 643 -23.30 -14.32 -22.71
N THR A 644 -22.12 -14.79 -22.33
CA THR A 644 -21.88 -16.14 -21.82
C THR A 644 -21.21 -16.05 -20.48
N GLY A 645 -21.23 -17.14 -19.73
CA GLY A 645 -20.60 -17.18 -18.39
C GLY A 645 -19.98 -18.53 -18.12
N GLN A 646 -19.17 -18.60 -17.07
CA GLN A 646 -18.54 -19.81 -16.60
C GLN A 646 -19.05 -20.15 -15.22
N PHE A 647 -19.39 -21.41 -14.97
CA PHE A 647 -19.73 -21.88 -13.65
C PHE A 647 -18.48 -21.84 -12.75
N ILE A 648 -18.61 -21.22 -11.57
CA ILE A 648 -17.53 -21.00 -10.61
C ILE A 648 -17.75 -21.73 -9.28
N GLY A 649 -18.65 -22.70 -9.23
CA GLY A 649 -18.95 -23.48 -8.05
C GLY A 649 -20.18 -23.02 -7.29
N GLU A 650 -20.38 -23.60 -6.12
CA GLU A 650 -21.50 -23.34 -5.23
C GLU A 650 -21.06 -22.52 -4.03
N THR A 651 -21.92 -21.65 -3.53
CA THR A 651 -21.71 -20.91 -2.28
C THR A 651 -23.01 -20.67 -1.54
N GLU A 652 -22.95 -20.20 -0.32
CA GLU A 652 -24.13 -19.82 0.43
C GLU A 652 -24.30 -18.30 0.46
N ILE A 653 -25.54 -17.84 0.21
CA ILE A 653 -25.98 -16.46 0.39
C ILE A 653 -27.12 -16.49 1.41
N GLU A 654 -26.96 -15.83 2.54
CA GLU A 654 -27.95 -15.81 3.65
C GLU A 654 -28.39 -17.23 4.09
N GLY A 655 -27.41 -18.15 4.18
CA GLY A 655 -27.68 -19.52 4.59
C GLY A 655 -28.40 -20.38 3.53
N LYS A 656 -28.56 -19.89 2.29
CA LYS A 656 -29.15 -20.63 1.18
C LYS A 656 -28.09 -20.95 0.13
N LYS A 657 -28.10 -22.18 -0.36
CA LYS A 657 -27.23 -22.65 -1.43
C LYS A 657 -27.50 -21.88 -2.71
N THR A 658 -26.43 -21.45 -3.41
CA THR A 658 -26.48 -20.75 -4.68
C THR A 658 -25.46 -21.32 -5.66
N LEU A 659 -25.72 -21.16 -6.95
CA LEU A 659 -24.86 -21.53 -8.07
C LEU A 659 -24.15 -20.27 -8.59
N GLY A 660 -22.82 -20.24 -8.58
CA GLY A 660 -22.02 -19.11 -9.01
C GLY A 660 -21.70 -19.16 -10.50
N VAL A 661 -21.84 -18.03 -11.20
CA VAL A 661 -21.45 -17.86 -12.60
C VAL A 661 -20.66 -16.58 -12.77
N ALA A 662 -19.45 -16.68 -13.31
CA ALA A 662 -18.65 -15.52 -13.69
C ALA A 662 -19.02 -15.06 -15.10
N VAL A 663 -19.23 -13.75 -15.26
CA VAL A 663 -19.51 -13.10 -16.54
C VAL A 663 -18.64 -11.86 -16.72
N GLU A 664 -18.35 -11.52 -17.98
CA GLU A 664 -17.61 -10.31 -18.34
C GLU A 664 -18.25 -9.62 -19.54
N GLY A 665 -18.32 -8.28 -19.50
CA GLY A 665 -18.92 -7.48 -20.54
C GLY A 665 -18.57 -5.99 -20.43
N SER A 666 -19.30 -5.13 -21.14
CA SER A 666 -19.13 -3.66 -21.06
C SER A 666 -19.35 -3.08 -19.66
N PHE A 667 -19.92 -3.86 -18.76
CA PHE A 667 -20.15 -3.59 -17.33
C PHE A 667 -19.02 -4.06 -16.41
N GLY A 668 -17.91 -4.57 -16.98
CA GLY A 668 -16.80 -5.18 -16.26
C GLY A 668 -17.05 -6.65 -15.91
N LYS A 669 -16.34 -7.15 -14.88
CA LYS A 669 -16.45 -8.53 -14.39
C LYS A 669 -17.46 -8.62 -13.27
N LEU A 670 -18.33 -9.65 -13.30
CA LEU A 670 -19.30 -9.95 -12.25
C LEU A 670 -19.23 -11.42 -11.88
N LYS A 671 -19.42 -11.73 -10.58
CA LYS A 671 -19.76 -13.06 -10.09
C LYS A 671 -21.24 -13.03 -9.69
N LEU A 672 -22.06 -13.75 -10.43
CA LEU A 672 -23.50 -13.83 -10.22
C LEU A 672 -23.84 -15.10 -9.48
N TYR A 673 -24.76 -15.04 -8.52
CA TYR A 673 -25.17 -16.17 -7.68
C TYR A 673 -26.68 -16.37 -7.81
N PHE A 674 -27.09 -17.57 -8.21
CA PHE A 674 -28.47 -17.91 -8.53
C PHE A 674 -28.98 -18.99 -7.56
N TYR A 675 -30.23 -18.86 -7.11
CA TYR A 675 -30.88 -19.93 -6.35
C TYR A 675 -31.17 -21.14 -7.28
N PRO A 676 -30.78 -22.37 -6.88
CA PRO A 676 -30.95 -23.55 -7.77
C PRO A 676 -32.38 -23.97 -7.97
N ASP A 677 -33.30 -23.63 -7.06
CA ASP A 677 -34.72 -23.97 -7.08
C ASP A 677 -35.56 -22.98 -7.90
N THR A 678 -35.29 -21.70 -7.79
CA THR A 678 -36.04 -20.64 -8.50
C THR A 678 -35.34 -20.12 -9.74
N HIS A 679 -34.06 -20.37 -9.87
CA HIS A 679 -33.12 -19.79 -10.86
C HIS A 679 -33.02 -18.27 -10.81
N LEU A 680 -33.57 -17.61 -9.79
CA LEU A 680 -33.53 -16.16 -9.66
C LEU A 680 -32.15 -15.71 -9.10
N LEU A 681 -31.71 -14.52 -9.48
CA LEU A 681 -30.47 -13.91 -9.02
C LEU A 681 -30.59 -13.59 -7.53
N ALA A 682 -29.73 -14.21 -6.72
CA ALA A 682 -29.63 -13.94 -5.27
C ALA A 682 -28.69 -12.76 -4.99
N ALA A 683 -27.51 -12.79 -5.62
CA ALA A 683 -26.49 -11.76 -5.40
C ALA A 683 -25.59 -11.59 -6.62
N ALA A 684 -24.93 -10.43 -6.70
CA ALA A 684 -23.79 -10.19 -7.58
C ALA A 684 -22.62 -9.62 -6.74
N ARG A 685 -21.43 -10.15 -6.97
CA ARG A 685 -20.19 -9.64 -6.38
C ARG A 685 -19.30 -9.02 -7.45
N PHE A 686 -18.73 -7.85 -7.16
CA PHE A 686 -17.87 -7.13 -8.08
C PHE A 686 -16.99 -6.14 -7.33
N GLN A 687 -15.87 -5.81 -7.94
CA GLN A 687 -15.02 -4.73 -7.46
C GLN A 687 -15.35 -3.41 -8.15
N SER A 688 -15.18 -2.33 -7.44
CA SER A 688 -15.29 -0.98 -7.96
C SER A 688 -14.10 -0.14 -7.51
N ALA A 689 -13.76 0.87 -8.30
CA ALA A 689 -12.75 1.85 -7.90
C ALA A 689 -13.32 2.76 -6.80
N GLY A 690 -12.70 2.77 -5.63
CA GLY A 690 -13.00 3.69 -4.56
C GLY A 690 -11.86 4.71 -4.37
N GLU A 691 -12.08 5.77 -3.60
CA GLU A 691 -11.03 6.76 -3.25
C GLU A 691 -9.82 6.13 -2.56
N ARG A 692 -10.04 5.04 -1.86
CA ARG A 692 -9.03 4.35 -1.04
C ARG A 692 -8.58 3.01 -1.64
N GLY A 693 -8.82 2.78 -2.94
CA GLY A 693 -8.52 1.55 -3.64
C GLY A 693 -9.76 0.78 -4.10
N ALA A 694 -9.59 -0.48 -4.51
CA ALA A 694 -10.70 -1.33 -4.91
C ALA A 694 -11.59 -1.65 -3.71
N THR A 695 -12.90 -1.53 -3.89
CA THR A 695 -13.94 -1.83 -2.90
C THR A 695 -14.66 -3.09 -3.32
N ASP A 696 -14.78 -4.08 -2.44
CA ASP A 696 -15.58 -5.27 -2.67
C ASP A 696 -17.05 -4.96 -2.44
N ASN A 697 -17.85 -5.15 -3.47
CA ASN A 697 -19.29 -4.93 -3.40
C ASN A 697 -20.05 -6.25 -3.55
N GLU A 698 -21.07 -6.42 -2.73
CA GLU A 698 -22.06 -7.46 -2.86
C GLU A 698 -23.45 -6.82 -2.91
N GLN A 699 -24.14 -7.00 -4.02
CA GLN A 699 -25.52 -6.56 -4.20
C GLN A 699 -26.44 -7.77 -4.17
N ARG A 700 -27.48 -7.73 -3.33
CA ARG A 700 -28.47 -8.80 -3.16
C ARG A 700 -29.83 -8.32 -3.58
N TRP A 701 -30.60 -9.24 -4.16
CA TRP A 701 -31.98 -9.01 -4.60
C TRP A 701 -32.94 -9.94 -3.91
N SER A 702 -34.10 -9.40 -3.58
CA SER A 702 -35.20 -10.14 -2.95
C SER A 702 -36.55 -9.56 -3.34
N ASP A 703 -37.64 -10.14 -2.82
CA ASP A 703 -39.00 -9.68 -3.06
C ASP A 703 -39.34 -9.62 -4.57
N TYR A 704 -39.17 -10.76 -5.26
CA TYR A 704 -39.48 -10.88 -6.68
C TYR A 704 -41.01 -10.92 -6.90
N ARG A 705 -41.51 -9.93 -7.63
CA ARG A 705 -42.95 -9.79 -7.96
C ARG A 705 -43.17 -9.81 -9.44
N PRO A 706 -44.37 -10.28 -9.90
CA PRO A 706 -44.69 -10.26 -11.32
C PRO A 706 -45.05 -8.83 -11.78
N VAL A 707 -44.38 -8.40 -12.88
CA VAL A 707 -44.69 -7.18 -13.63
C VAL A 707 -45.00 -7.63 -15.06
N GLU A 708 -46.25 -7.54 -15.45
CA GLU A 708 -46.75 -8.07 -16.75
C GLU A 708 -46.34 -9.52 -17.06
N GLY A 709 -46.26 -10.34 -16.01
CA GLY A 709 -45.90 -11.76 -16.10
C GLY A 709 -44.39 -12.05 -16.21
N MET A 710 -43.54 -11.08 -15.96
CA MET A 710 -42.10 -11.17 -15.78
C MET A 710 -41.73 -10.90 -14.31
N LEU A 711 -40.74 -11.60 -13.74
CA LEU A 711 -40.33 -11.41 -12.35
C LEU A 711 -39.32 -10.27 -12.24
N PHE A 712 -39.65 -9.27 -11.43
CA PHE A 712 -38.82 -8.12 -11.13
C PHE A 712 -38.53 -8.09 -9.63
N ALA A 713 -37.27 -7.82 -9.24
CA ALA A 713 -36.89 -7.69 -7.85
C ALA A 713 -37.27 -6.31 -7.27
N PHE A 714 -38.06 -6.30 -6.22
CA PHE A 714 -38.56 -5.06 -5.57
C PHE A 714 -37.71 -4.61 -4.39
N SER A 715 -36.74 -5.43 -3.94
CA SER A 715 -35.82 -5.07 -2.85
C SER A 715 -34.38 -5.33 -3.27
N THR A 716 -33.52 -4.35 -2.99
CA THR A 716 -32.08 -4.43 -3.23
C THR A 716 -31.32 -4.00 -1.97
N VAL A 717 -30.29 -4.78 -1.57
CA VAL A 717 -29.37 -4.41 -0.50
C VAL A 717 -27.95 -4.51 -1.02
N THR A 718 -27.15 -3.48 -0.78
CA THR A 718 -25.73 -3.44 -1.18
C THR A 718 -24.84 -3.39 0.06
N TYR A 719 -23.86 -4.27 0.08
CA TYR A 719 -22.79 -4.31 1.06
C TYR A 719 -21.50 -3.83 0.41
N ARG A 720 -20.69 -3.10 1.19
CA ARG A 720 -19.33 -2.69 0.85
C ARG A 720 -18.36 -3.24 1.87
N ASP A 721 -17.36 -3.97 1.42
CA ASP A 721 -16.38 -4.63 2.30
C ASP A 721 -17.07 -5.37 3.47
N GLY A 722 -18.20 -6.03 3.17
CA GLY A 722 -19.02 -6.78 4.12
C GLY A 722 -19.97 -5.94 5.00
N VAL A 723 -19.89 -4.60 4.95
CA VAL A 723 -20.76 -3.71 5.73
C VAL A 723 -21.95 -3.26 4.88
N LYS A 724 -23.17 -3.33 5.45
CA LYS A 724 -24.39 -2.82 4.77
C LYS A 724 -24.24 -1.32 4.52
N PHE A 725 -24.32 -0.96 3.26
CA PHE A 725 -24.09 0.41 2.80
C PHE A 725 -25.36 1.06 2.27
N PHE A 726 -26.19 0.30 1.56
CA PHE A 726 -27.38 0.82 0.92
C PHE A 726 -28.48 -0.21 0.90
N GLU A 727 -29.74 0.24 1.01
CA GLU A 727 -30.92 -0.56 0.73
C GLU A 727 -31.97 0.27 -0.02
N SER A 728 -32.71 -0.37 -0.93
CA SER A 728 -33.84 0.26 -1.63
C SER A 728 -35.01 -0.69 -1.79
N ALA A 729 -36.20 -0.07 -1.91
CA ALA A 729 -37.45 -0.73 -2.23
C ALA A 729 -38.11 0.00 -3.41
N VAL A 730 -38.39 -0.77 -4.45
CA VAL A 730 -39.11 -0.31 -5.64
C VAL A 730 -40.57 -0.07 -5.30
N GLN A 731 -41.10 1.08 -5.71
CA GLN A 731 -42.48 1.48 -5.47
C GLN A 731 -43.36 1.12 -6.64
N ASP A 732 -42.89 1.43 -7.84
CA ASP A 732 -43.56 1.05 -9.09
C ASP A 732 -42.56 0.88 -10.24
N VAL A 733 -43.02 0.12 -11.27
CA VAL A 733 -42.26 -0.19 -12.48
C VAL A 733 -43.18 0.05 -13.67
N GLU A 734 -42.73 0.87 -14.64
CA GLU A 734 -43.39 1.14 -15.91
C GLU A 734 -42.60 0.51 -17.04
N LEU A 735 -43.26 -0.31 -17.86
CA LEU A 735 -42.63 -0.99 -18.98
C LEU A 735 -42.84 -0.19 -20.26
N ASN A 736 -41.77 -0.04 -21.05
CA ASN A 736 -41.76 0.68 -22.33
C ASN A 736 -42.36 2.10 -22.28
N PRO A 737 -42.08 2.91 -21.23
CA PRO A 737 -42.49 4.30 -21.21
C PRO A 737 -41.90 5.07 -22.40
N LYS A 738 -42.62 6.11 -22.85
CA LYS A 738 -42.11 7.00 -23.88
C LYS A 738 -40.97 7.82 -23.31
N VAL A 739 -39.80 7.76 -23.94
CA VAL A 739 -38.60 8.45 -23.52
C VAL A 739 -38.49 9.83 -24.15
N ASP A 740 -38.18 10.81 -23.37
CA ASP A 740 -37.68 12.12 -23.85
C ASP A 740 -36.17 12.01 -24.07
N GLU A 741 -35.71 12.04 -25.31
CA GLU A 741 -34.29 11.92 -25.66
C GLU A 741 -33.42 13.03 -25.07
N SER A 742 -34.02 14.15 -24.69
CA SER A 742 -33.28 15.24 -24.01
C SER A 742 -32.73 14.84 -22.63
N LEU A 743 -33.30 13.80 -21.99
CA LEU A 743 -32.83 13.27 -20.70
C LEU A 743 -31.40 12.71 -20.81
N PHE A 744 -30.97 12.28 -21.98
CA PHE A 744 -29.63 11.71 -22.22
C PHE A 744 -28.69 12.72 -22.89
N ALA A 745 -29.13 13.97 -23.14
CA ALA A 745 -28.30 14.97 -23.76
C ALA A 745 -27.42 15.68 -22.72
N LYS A 746 -26.09 15.73 -22.95
CA LYS A 746 -25.19 16.46 -22.07
C LYS A 746 -25.44 17.97 -22.22
N PRO A 747 -25.80 18.69 -21.15
CA PRO A 747 -26.02 20.14 -21.23
C PRO A 747 -24.76 20.86 -21.73
N GLN A 748 -24.92 21.79 -22.65
CA GLN A 748 -23.81 22.65 -23.09
C GLN A 748 -23.44 23.65 -22.02
N PRO A 749 -22.15 23.94 -21.78
CA PRO A 749 -21.74 25.02 -20.89
C PRO A 749 -22.43 26.33 -21.33
N ALA A 750 -23.06 27.05 -20.41
CA ALA A 750 -23.58 28.36 -20.71
C ALA A 750 -22.47 29.24 -21.29
N ALA A 751 -22.73 29.88 -22.43
CA ALA A 751 -21.78 30.80 -23.04
C ALA A 751 -21.41 31.88 -22.00
N PRO A 752 -20.09 32.25 -21.83
CA PRO A 752 -19.70 33.28 -20.89
C PRO A 752 -20.47 34.57 -21.21
N ALA A 753 -21.14 35.12 -20.17
CA ALA A 753 -21.84 36.39 -20.31
C ALA A 753 -20.86 37.43 -20.82
N ALA A 754 -21.23 38.14 -21.90
CA ALA A 754 -20.42 39.20 -22.44
C ALA A 754 -20.15 40.23 -21.33
N PRO A 755 -18.93 40.74 -21.18
CA PRO A 755 -18.60 41.76 -20.19
C PRO A 755 -19.45 43.00 -20.44
N LYS A 756 -20.16 43.45 -19.39
CA LYS A 756 -20.89 44.72 -19.38
C LYS A 756 -19.90 45.89 -19.28
#